data_c65e363d0a9bd97fdce09d07e0711de5
#
_entry.id   c65e363d0a9bd97fdce09d07e0711de5
#
_cell.length_a   1.000
_cell.length_b   1.000
_cell.length_c   1.000
_cell.angle_alpha   90.00
_cell.angle_beta   90.00
_cell.angle_gamma   90.00
#
_symmetry.space_group_name_H-M   'P 1'
#
loop_
_entity.id
_entity.type
_entity.pdbx_description
1 polymer ?
#
loop_
_entity_poly.entity_id
_entity_poly.type
_entity_poly.pdbx_seq_one_letter_code
_entity_poly.pdbx_strand_id
1 'polypeptide(L)'
;MHIEDLVPQQISSRMSQVRAIKEVGGKIIRFIAQFEDFQKKLWLKRKFVVQADYCVTLDRVPEKLYDEICTNDTQRREWIRLFAIDKIEGLMGFGGYSEPLTVDFLKQNPKLVLDTAYFSDDFKHKLIASMENVDEDCSGLLINSENFQALRAIQSKYENTVSVHYIDPPFNLNSGADYSYRTDYKDSTWLTLLQNRLAECRPILKDSSLIFVRCDYHGNHFVRYVLESLGYQYQSEILVSRSRNEAGSSKMDVTHEFLYLYTFPGKDVDKYKVKRSIADIKWTGFLMAGDRNPPERTFLGKTITPPKGQHFSLIQEKVDRLLDENHLRLKCRNCGTLYYKSESTAELSRKMKKKGEAFKFYDIFATTKYEGVKDVSCGCNCGCNEFTVQYLGAPDEFINDNWLDISGYSRNWGFRTENSEELMERVLKFSQEGDCVIDYFGGSCSTLATAAKMNRKWVGVEMGEQFDKVDMPRMKSVLGGEQSGISSSYPQLKSGAFKYIRLEQYEDTLNNLIVNENSDIFDDDNNSFKESYMLGYMMDTETKGSLFNLEWFVNPFAMTLKTTKDNELVKTKVDMVETFNFLIGLNVDTIHWHEDDNICVVEGVTHKEEDKTLVIWRNCKKIDNEALNRFFEKMDYSTLAHDFDLIYVNGDNTLPNLRRDDDRWKVVLIEQEFQKRMFEED
;
A
#
# COMPACT_ATOMS: atom_id res chain seq x y z
N MET A 1 -56.38 -5.29 22.36
CA MET A 1 -57.18 -6.49 22.51
C MET A 1 -56.48 -7.33 23.55
N HIS A 2 -57.01 -7.42 24.76
CA HIS A 2 -56.41 -8.21 25.84
C HIS A 2 -56.75 -9.70 25.67
N ILE A 3 -55.82 -10.58 26.04
CA ILE A 3 -55.98 -12.06 25.91
C ILE A 3 -57.22 -12.55 26.70
N GLU A 4 -57.57 -11.83 27.77
CA GLU A 4 -58.71 -12.13 28.67
C GLU A 4 -60.11 -11.97 28.01
N ASP A 5 -60.15 -11.25 26.88
CA ASP A 5 -61.44 -10.99 26.16
C ASP A 5 -61.77 -12.04 25.08
N LEU A 6 -60.89 -13.07 24.91
CA LEU A 6 -61.04 -14.08 23.86
C LEU A 6 -61.81 -15.32 24.30
N VAL A 7 -62.87 -15.73 23.53
CA VAL A 7 -63.57 -16.99 23.73
C VAL A 7 -62.68 -18.19 23.41
N PRO A 8 -62.79 -19.35 24.11
CA PRO A 8 -61.88 -20.51 23.93
C PRO A 8 -61.63 -20.95 22.47
N GLN A 9 -62.66 -20.88 21.62
CA GLN A 9 -62.57 -21.21 20.19
C GLN A 9 -61.69 -20.20 19.42
N GLN A 10 -61.76 -18.92 19.79
CA GLN A 10 -60.90 -17.88 19.19
C GLN A 10 -59.47 -18.04 19.64
N ILE A 11 -59.20 -18.46 20.88
CA ILE A 11 -57.86 -18.75 21.40
C ILE A 11 -57.26 -19.93 20.63
N SER A 12 -58.03 -21.03 20.44
CA SER A 12 -57.55 -22.20 19.68
C SER A 12 -57.21 -21.85 18.23
N SER A 13 -58.07 -21.07 17.55
CA SER A 13 -57.80 -20.61 16.17
C SER A 13 -56.57 -19.73 16.08
N ARG A 14 -56.37 -18.79 17.01
CA ARG A 14 -55.20 -17.93 17.05
C ARG A 14 -53.92 -18.70 17.39
N MET A 15 -53.99 -19.66 18.30
CA MET A 15 -52.84 -20.55 18.60
C MET A 15 -52.44 -21.39 17.37
N SER A 16 -53.41 -21.85 16.58
CA SER A 16 -53.11 -22.55 15.31
C SER A 16 -52.46 -21.63 14.30
N GLN A 17 -52.92 -20.37 14.17
CA GLN A 17 -52.30 -19.37 13.32
C GLN A 17 -50.84 -19.06 13.76
N VAL A 18 -50.60 -18.88 15.07
CA VAL A 18 -49.25 -18.64 15.62
C VAL A 18 -48.34 -19.84 15.36
N ARG A 19 -48.84 -21.09 15.51
CA ARG A 19 -48.05 -22.29 15.18
C ARG A 19 -47.70 -22.34 13.70
N ALA A 20 -48.65 -22.07 12.81
CA ALA A 20 -48.41 -22.04 11.36
C ALA A 20 -47.39 -20.96 11.00
N ILE A 21 -47.51 -19.73 11.54
CA ILE A 21 -46.55 -18.65 11.32
C ILE A 21 -45.16 -19.04 11.82
N LYS A 22 -45.05 -19.66 13.01
CA LYS A 22 -43.79 -20.12 13.58
C LYS A 22 -43.16 -21.23 12.73
N GLU A 23 -43.94 -22.16 12.21
CA GLU A 23 -43.46 -23.24 11.36
C GLU A 23 -42.96 -22.73 10.01
N VAL A 24 -43.78 -21.93 9.32
CA VAL A 24 -43.41 -21.31 8.03
C VAL A 24 -42.22 -20.35 8.20
N GLY A 25 -42.29 -19.49 9.22
CA GLY A 25 -41.19 -18.58 9.52
C GLY A 25 -39.88 -19.32 9.83
N GLY A 26 -39.96 -20.42 10.59
CA GLY A 26 -38.80 -21.28 10.88
C GLY A 26 -38.21 -21.94 9.64
N LYS A 27 -39.05 -22.36 8.67
CA LYS A 27 -38.56 -22.89 7.38
C LYS A 27 -37.87 -21.81 6.56
N ILE A 28 -38.45 -20.61 6.46
CA ILE A 28 -37.86 -19.46 5.74
C ILE A 28 -36.54 -19.06 6.37
N ILE A 29 -36.45 -18.96 7.69
CA ILE A 29 -35.23 -18.60 8.39
C ILE A 29 -34.12 -19.63 8.11
N ARG A 30 -34.43 -20.94 8.18
CA ARG A 30 -33.43 -21.97 7.87
C ARG A 30 -32.95 -21.92 6.41
N PHE A 31 -33.88 -21.67 5.48
CA PHE A 31 -33.54 -21.52 4.06
C PHE A 31 -32.57 -20.34 3.84
N ILE A 32 -32.91 -19.16 4.41
CA ILE A 32 -32.06 -17.97 4.27
C ILE A 32 -30.70 -18.21 4.93
N ALA A 33 -30.64 -18.80 6.12
CA ALA A 33 -29.39 -19.08 6.81
C ALA A 33 -28.47 -20.00 5.99
N GLN A 34 -29.01 -21.09 5.41
CA GLN A 34 -28.20 -21.96 4.54
C GLN A 34 -27.68 -21.24 3.30
N PHE A 35 -28.48 -20.36 2.72
CA PHE A 35 -28.08 -19.55 1.57
C PHE A 35 -27.00 -18.54 1.94
N GLU A 36 -27.14 -17.86 3.07
CA GLU A 36 -26.14 -16.93 3.60
C GLU A 36 -24.82 -17.64 3.94
N ASP A 37 -24.87 -18.82 4.57
CA ASP A 37 -23.68 -19.64 4.87
C ASP A 37 -22.93 -20.04 3.60
N PHE A 38 -23.67 -20.42 2.56
CA PHE A 38 -23.06 -20.73 1.27
C PHE A 38 -22.42 -19.51 0.60
N GLN A 39 -23.12 -18.37 0.57
CA GLN A 39 -22.57 -17.12 0.06
C GLN A 39 -21.33 -16.70 0.83
N LYS A 40 -21.33 -16.87 2.16
CA LYS A 40 -20.17 -16.60 3.00
C LYS A 40 -18.98 -17.47 2.62
N LYS A 41 -19.16 -18.78 2.40
CA LYS A 41 -18.09 -19.67 1.91
C LYS A 41 -17.52 -19.21 0.57
N LEU A 42 -18.38 -18.78 -0.37
CA LEU A 42 -17.92 -18.25 -1.65
C LEU A 42 -17.17 -16.94 -1.51
N TRP A 43 -17.60 -16.08 -0.61
CA TRP A 43 -16.96 -14.80 -0.32
C TRP A 43 -15.58 -15.01 0.33
N LEU A 44 -15.49 -15.90 1.31
CA LEU A 44 -14.26 -16.19 2.06
C LEU A 44 -13.26 -17.05 1.26
N LYS A 45 -13.71 -17.83 0.27
CA LYS A 45 -12.81 -18.55 -0.64
C LYS A 45 -11.76 -17.59 -1.21
N ARG A 46 -10.48 -17.91 -1.08
CA ARG A 46 -9.40 -17.13 -1.72
C ARG A 46 -9.57 -17.16 -3.23
N LYS A 47 -9.20 -16.08 -3.90
CA LYS A 47 -9.45 -15.90 -5.33
C LYS A 47 -8.26 -16.37 -6.15
N PHE A 48 -8.58 -16.92 -7.33
CA PHE A 48 -7.55 -17.27 -8.32
C PHE A 48 -6.91 -16.02 -8.91
N VAL A 49 -5.63 -16.11 -9.20
CA VAL A 49 -4.92 -15.14 -10.04
C VAL A 49 -5.26 -15.46 -11.50
N VAL A 50 -5.95 -14.54 -12.18
CA VAL A 50 -6.34 -14.68 -13.59
C VAL A 50 -5.42 -13.92 -14.54
N GLN A 51 -4.51 -13.13 -14.02
CA GLN A 51 -3.43 -12.47 -14.75
C GLN A 51 -2.32 -12.12 -13.78
N ALA A 52 -1.07 -12.41 -14.14
CA ALA A 52 0.12 -11.97 -13.44
C ALA A 52 1.15 -11.51 -14.47
N ASP A 53 1.54 -10.23 -14.43
CA ASP A 53 2.48 -9.64 -15.38
C ASP A 53 3.45 -8.70 -14.68
N TYR A 54 4.49 -8.30 -15.41
CA TYR A 54 5.60 -7.51 -14.91
C TYR A 54 5.83 -6.29 -15.79
N CYS A 55 6.07 -5.16 -15.15
CA CYS A 55 6.62 -3.97 -15.77
C CYS A 55 8.08 -3.85 -15.41
N VAL A 56 8.98 -3.83 -16.40
CA VAL A 56 10.44 -3.93 -16.21
C VAL A 56 11.14 -2.86 -17.02
N THR A 57 12.13 -2.16 -16.45
CA THR A 57 12.96 -1.22 -17.20
C THR A 57 13.91 -1.97 -18.15
N LEU A 58 14.17 -1.42 -19.35
CA LEU A 58 14.94 -2.10 -20.39
C LEU A 58 16.36 -2.49 -19.97
N ASP A 59 16.99 -1.75 -19.07
CA ASP A 59 18.31 -2.10 -18.53
C ASP A 59 18.35 -3.39 -17.70
N ARG A 60 17.15 -3.91 -17.31
CA ARG A 60 16.98 -5.21 -16.64
C ARG A 60 16.59 -6.33 -17.62
N VAL A 61 16.30 -6.00 -18.86
CA VAL A 61 15.89 -6.97 -19.90
C VAL A 61 17.12 -7.48 -20.63
N PRO A 62 17.30 -8.81 -20.76
CA PRO A 62 18.43 -9.38 -21.54
C PRO A 62 18.41 -8.93 -23.02
N GLU A 63 19.57 -8.52 -23.52
CA GLU A 63 19.70 -8.05 -24.91
C GLU A 63 19.22 -9.07 -25.97
N LYS A 64 19.29 -10.37 -25.67
CA LYS A 64 18.78 -11.45 -26.55
C LYS A 64 17.28 -11.35 -26.84
N LEU A 65 16.51 -10.57 -26.07
CA LEU A 65 15.09 -10.36 -26.24
C LEU A 65 14.77 -9.06 -27.03
N TYR A 66 15.77 -8.23 -27.33
CA TYR A 66 15.56 -6.91 -27.91
C TYR A 66 15.00 -6.95 -29.34
N ASP A 67 15.34 -7.96 -30.13
CA ASP A 67 14.80 -8.11 -31.49
C ASP A 67 13.28 -8.30 -31.48
N GLU A 68 12.76 -9.08 -30.52
CA GLU A 68 11.32 -9.27 -30.36
C GLU A 68 10.64 -7.99 -29.86
N ILE A 69 11.28 -7.23 -28.98
CA ILE A 69 10.79 -5.94 -28.49
C ILE A 69 10.71 -4.92 -29.63
N CYS A 70 11.73 -4.84 -30.49
CA CYS A 70 11.77 -3.91 -31.62
C CYS A 70 10.58 -4.08 -32.57
N THR A 71 10.06 -5.29 -32.73
CA THR A 71 8.95 -5.63 -33.61
C THR A 71 7.57 -5.56 -32.96
N ASN A 72 7.50 -5.31 -31.65
CA ASN A 72 6.23 -5.26 -30.92
C ASN A 72 5.55 -3.90 -31.03
N ASP A 73 4.55 -3.81 -31.92
CA ASP A 73 3.79 -2.59 -32.16
C ASP A 73 2.96 -2.11 -30.96
N THR A 74 2.47 -3.03 -30.13
CA THR A 74 1.66 -2.70 -28.97
C THR A 74 2.51 -1.98 -27.92
N GLN A 75 3.67 -2.51 -27.63
CA GLN A 75 4.63 -1.89 -26.71
C GLN A 75 5.12 -0.54 -27.24
N ARG A 76 5.42 -0.44 -28.55
CA ARG A 76 5.83 0.81 -29.18
C ARG A 76 4.76 1.90 -29.04
N ARG A 77 3.49 1.59 -29.32
CA ARG A 77 2.38 2.55 -29.18
C ARG A 77 2.20 3.03 -27.73
N GLU A 78 2.36 2.14 -26.76
CA GLU A 78 2.32 2.55 -25.37
C GLU A 78 3.48 3.50 -25.01
N TRP A 79 4.69 3.23 -25.46
CA TRP A 79 5.82 4.12 -25.27
C TRP A 79 5.66 5.49 -25.94
N ILE A 80 5.04 5.54 -27.13
CA ILE A 80 4.67 6.82 -27.74
C ILE A 80 3.71 7.59 -26.82
N ARG A 81 2.70 6.91 -26.31
CA ARG A 81 1.69 7.52 -25.42
C ARG A 81 2.27 8.02 -24.09
N LEU A 82 3.10 7.21 -23.43
CA LEU A 82 3.59 7.50 -22.07
C LEU A 82 4.88 8.34 -22.07
N PHE A 83 5.78 8.10 -23.02
CA PHE A 83 7.12 8.66 -23.01
C PHE A 83 7.43 9.51 -24.24
N ALA A 84 6.47 9.67 -25.18
CA ALA A 84 6.63 10.45 -26.41
C ALA A 84 7.91 10.07 -27.20
N ILE A 85 8.19 8.78 -27.31
CA ILE A 85 9.42 8.28 -27.94
C ILE A 85 9.55 8.67 -29.42
N ASP A 86 8.43 8.95 -30.08
CA ASP A 86 8.35 9.44 -31.48
C ASP A 86 9.02 10.83 -31.65
N LYS A 87 9.30 11.54 -30.56
CA LYS A 87 9.98 12.85 -30.54
C LYS A 87 11.48 12.74 -30.21
N ILE A 88 11.99 11.53 -30.00
CA ILE A 88 13.40 11.31 -29.68
C ILE A 88 14.22 11.38 -30.97
N GLU A 89 15.00 12.43 -31.13
CA GLU A 89 15.95 12.60 -32.23
C GLU A 89 17.26 11.89 -31.91
N GLY A 90 17.80 11.11 -32.86
CA GLY A 90 19.08 10.43 -32.70
C GLY A 90 20.28 11.38 -32.77
N LEU A 91 21.30 11.11 -32.01
CA LEU A 91 22.58 11.82 -32.10
C LEU A 91 23.28 11.49 -33.43
N MET A 92 23.54 12.47 -34.28
CA MET A 92 24.14 12.32 -35.63
C MET A 92 23.39 11.34 -36.55
N GLY A 93 22.06 11.16 -36.35
CA GLY A 93 21.22 10.24 -37.18
C GLY A 93 21.26 8.78 -36.75
N PHE A 94 21.90 8.44 -35.64
CA PHE A 94 21.91 7.10 -35.06
C PHE A 94 21.12 7.06 -33.75
N GLY A 95 20.30 5.99 -33.56
CA GLY A 95 19.57 5.75 -32.32
C GLY A 95 18.33 6.61 -32.10
N GLY A 96 17.83 7.31 -33.13
CA GLY A 96 16.53 7.98 -33.12
C GLY A 96 15.36 7.02 -33.31
N TYR A 97 14.15 7.56 -33.10
CA TYR A 97 12.91 6.81 -33.32
C TYR A 97 12.80 6.31 -34.78
N SER A 98 12.35 5.08 -34.94
CA SER A 98 12.07 4.46 -36.25
C SER A 98 10.94 3.43 -36.12
N GLU A 99 10.35 3.04 -37.27
CA GLU A 99 9.34 1.97 -37.34
C GLU A 99 9.80 0.88 -38.32
N PRO A 100 10.11 -0.35 -37.83
CA PRO A 100 10.19 -0.76 -36.42
C PRO A 100 11.34 -0.06 -35.67
N LEU A 101 11.34 -0.20 -34.32
CA LEU A 101 12.43 0.29 -33.49
C LEU A 101 13.73 -0.49 -33.77
N THR A 102 14.86 0.08 -33.42
CA THR A 102 16.15 -0.58 -33.52
C THR A 102 16.70 -0.99 -32.15
N VAL A 103 17.56 -2.00 -32.13
CA VAL A 103 18.28 -2.41 -30.90
C VAL A 103 19.10 -1.25 -30.32
N ASP A 104 19.69 -0.42 -31.16
CA ASP A 104 20.46 0.76 -30.74
C ASP A 104 19.57 1.80 -30.04
N PHE A 105 18.33 1.97 -30.53
CA PHE A 105 17.32 2.82 -29.87
C PHE A 105 17.04 2.31 -28.44
N LEU A 106 16.80 1.01 -28.28
CA LEU A 106 16.52 0.41 -26.97
C LEU A 106 17.71 0.57 -26.00
N LYS A 107 18.94 0.35 -26.49
CA LYS A 107 20.17 0.53 -25.67
C LYS A 107 20.38 1.97 -25.22
N GLN A 108 19.97 2.95 -26.01
CA GLN A 108 20.08 4.37 -25.66
C GLN A 108 18.97 4.85 -24.72
N ASN A 109 17.89 4.06 -24.58
CA ASN A 109 16.74 4.39 -23.75
C ASN A 109 16.48 3.33 -22.65
N PRO A 110 17.45 3.07 -21.77
CA PRO A 110 17.41 1.94 -20.83
C PRO A 110 16.33 2.04 -19.76
N LYS A 111 15.72 3.22 -19.58
CA LYS A 111 14.64 3.44 -18.60
C LYS A 111 13.24 3.30 -19.18
N LEU A 112 13.07 2.99 -20.46
CA LEU A 112 11.78 2.65 -20.99
C LEU A 112 11.23 1.39 -20.31
N VAL A 113 9.96 1.42 -19.97
CA VAL A 113 9.31 0.36 -19.21
C VAL A 113 8.59 -0.60 -20.15
N LEU A 114 9.03 -1.84 -20.17
CA LEU A 114 8.41 -2.95 -20.88
C LEU A 114 7.29 -3.54 -20.02
N ASP A 115 6.15 -3.89 -20.65
CA ASP A 115 5.05 -4.60 -20.01
C ASP A 115 4.92 -6.00 -20.62
N THR A 116 5.08 -7.04 -19.80
CA THR A 116 5.03 -8.43 -20.28
C THR A 116 3.68 -8.84 -20.85
N ALA A 117 2.59 -8.18 -20.46
CA ALA A 117 1.26 -8.44 -21.00
C ALA A 117 1.12 -8.21 -22.51
N TYR A 118 2.06 -7.48 -23.12
CA TYR A 118 2.07 -7.22 -24.55
C TYR A 118 2.86 -8.26 -25.36
N PHE A 119 3.42 -9.25 -24.70
CA PHE A 119 4.27 -10.29 -25.28
C PHE A 119 3.68 -11.69 -25.10
N SER A 120 4.28 -12.66 -25.77
CA SER A 120 3.91 -14.07 -25.64
C SER A 120 4.30 -14.65 -24.27
N ASP A 121 3.66 -15.74 -23.85
CA ASP A 121 4.06 -16.47 -22.64
C ASP A 121 5.54 -16.89 -22.72
N ASP A 122 6.05 -17.32 -23.88
CA ASP A 122 7.46 -17.70 -24.08
C ASP A 122 8.43 -16.54 -23.82
N PHE A 123 8.11 -15.34 -24.32
CA PHE A 123 8.90 -14.13 -24.03
C PHE A 123 8.92 -13.84 -22.53
N LYS A 124 7.75 -13.84 -21.89
CA LYS A 124 7.58 -13.61 -20.47
C LYS A 124 8.37 -14.63 -19.64
N HIS A 125 8.28 -15.93 -19.97
CA HIS A 125 9.03 -16.99 -19.30
C HIS A 125 10.55 -16.77 -19.38
N LYS A 126 11.06 -16.41 -20.57
CA LYS A 126 12.49 -16.11 -20.76
C LYS A 126 12.96 -14.88 -20.00
N LEU A 127 12.11 -13.87 -19.89
CA LEU A 127 12.41 -12.66 -19.13
C LEU A 127 12.46 -12.98 -17.62
N ILE A 128 11.43 -13.63 -17.08
CA ILE A 128 11.36 -13.97 -15.65
C ILE A 128 12.51 -14.90 -15.26
N ALA A 129 12.81 -15.90 -16.10
CA ALA A 129 13.92 -16.82 -15.87
C ALA A 129 15.31 -16.14 -15.88
N SER A 130 15.41 -14.91 -16.31
CA SER A 130 16.66 -14.11 -16.27
C SER A 130 16.81 -13.25 -15.02
N MET A 131 15.77 -13.17 -14.17
CA MET A 131 15.81 -12.46 -12.88
C MET A 131 16.52 -13.34 -11.84
N GLU A 132 17.37 -12.76 -11.03
CA GLU A 132 18.11 -13.50 -9.98
C GLU A 132 17.22 -13.73 -8.75
N ASN A 133 16.33 -12.78 -8.44
CA ASN A 133 15.32 -12.88 -7.41
C ASN A 133 14.06 -12.13 -7.84
N VAL A 134 13.02 -12.88 -8.25
CA VAL A 134 11.81 -12.31 -8.88
C VAL A 134 11.08 -11.34 -7.96
N ASP A 135 10.90 -11.69 -6.69
CA ASP A 135 10.15 -10.85 -5.76
C ASP A 135 10.99 -9.70 -5.17
N GLU A 136 12.28 -9.92 -4.96
CA GLU A 136 13.18 -8.85 -4.49
C GLU A 136 13.46 -7.80 -5.57
N ASP A 137 13.56 -8.21 -6.83
CA ASP A 137 13.75 -7.32 -7.98
C ASP A 137 12.52 -6.43 -8.23
N CYS A 138 11.34 -6.85 -7.75
CA CYS A 138 10.12 -6.05 -7.81
C CYS A 138 10.07 -5.03 -6.67
N SER A 139 9.94 -3.75 -7.01
CA SER A 139 9.75 -2.65 -6.06
C SER A 139 8.35 -2.63 -5.45
N GLY A 140 7.36 -3.28 -6.09
CA GLY A 140 6.00 -3.30 -5.59
C GLY A 140 5.07 -4.26 -6.31
N LEU A 141 3.87 -4.35 -5.76
CA LEU A 141 2.77 -5.18 -6.25
C LEU A 141 1.51 -4.33 -6.43
N LEU A 142 0.94 -4.32 -7.65
CA LEU A 142 -0.34 -3.68 -7.92
C LEU A 142 -1.40 -4.74 -8.20
N ILE A 143 -2.54 -4.67 -7.48
CA ILE A 143 -3.59 -5.69 -7.52
C ILE A 143 -4.89 -5.10 -8.04
N ASN A 144 -5.41 -5.62 -9.15
CA ASN A 144 -6.75 -5.32 -9.59
C ASN A 144 -7.74 -6.32 -9.00
N SER A 145 -8.42 -5.89 -7.96
CA SER A 145 -9.41 -6.69 -7.23
C SER A 145 -10.22 -5.83 -6.27
N GLU A 146 -11.32 -6.38 -5.79
CA GLU A 146 -11.97 -5.90 -4.58
C GLU A 146 -10.99 -6.06 -3.39
N ASN A 147 -10.89 -5.05 -2.52
CA ASN A 147 -9.81 -4.98 -1.53
C ASN A 147 -9.87 -6.05 -0.44
N PHE A 148 -11.05 -6.53 -0.04
CA PHE A 148 -11.15 -7.67 0.88
C PHE A 148 -10.50 -8.92 0.28
N GLN A 149 -10.82 -9.21 -0.99
CA GLN A 149 -10.27 -10.37 -1.69
C GLN A 149 -8.75 -10.26 -1.87
N ALA A 150 -8.28 -9.05 -2.21
CA ALA A 150 -6.84 -8.78 -2.34
C ALA A 150 -6.10 -8.98 -1.02
N LEU A 151 -6.60 -8.40 0.08
CA LEU A 151 -6.00 -8.54 1.41
C LEU A 151 -5.88 -10.01 1.82
N ARG A 152 -6.94 -10.81 1.64
CA ARG A 152 -6.90 -12.25 1.92
C ARG A 152 -5.92 -13.00 1.03
N ALA A 153 -5.82 -12.64 -0.25
CA ALA A 153 -4.89 -13.30 -1.18
C ALA A 153 -3.42 -13.11 -0.78
N ILE A 154 -3.06 -11.90 -0.32
CA ILE A 154 -1.67 -11.57 0.01
C ILE A 154 -1.27 -11.89 1.46
N GLN A 155 -2.22 -12.26 2.31
CA GLN A 155 -2.01 -12.39 3.76
C GLN A 155 -0.83 -13.29 4.12
N SER A 156 -0.76 -14.50 3.54
CA SER A 156 0.32 -15.45 3.83
C SER A 156 1.70 -14.95 3.40
N LYS A 157 1.77 -14.16 2.32
CA LYS A 157 3.04 -13.65 1.76
C LYS A 157 3.54 -12.39 2.45
N TYR A 158 2.63 -11.57 2.98
CA TYR A 158 2.96 -10.28 3.60
C TYR A 158 2.74 -10.26 5.11
N GLU A 159 2.53 -11.40 5.77
CA GLU A 159 2.35 -11.49 7.22
C GLU A 159 3.47 -10.72 7.94
N ASN A 160 3.11 -9.77 8.82
CA ASN A 160 4.07 -8.94 9.59
C ASN A 160 5.15 -8.22 8.75
N THR A 161 4.81 -7.75 7.54
CA THR A 161 5.77 -7.12 6.61
C THR A 161 5.58 -5.62 6.47
N VAL A 162 4.34 -5.15 6.51
CA VAL A 162 3.98 -3.76 6.21
C VAL A 162 4.38 -2.84 7.36
N SER A 163 5.09 -1.75 7.05
CA SER A 163 5.53 -0.73 8.01
C SER A 163 4.62 0.50 8.03
N VAL A 164 4.00 0.86 6.90
CA VAL A 164 3.06 1.98 6.80
C VAL A 164 1.79 1.53 6.11
N HIS A 165 0.70 1.70 6.78
CA HIS A 165 -0.65 1.52 6.27
C HIS A 165 -1.28 2.90 6.07
N TYR A 166 -1.55 3.27 4.83
CA TYR A 166 -2.28 4.49 4.47
C TYR A 166 -3.54 4.12 3.72
N ILE A 167 -4.67 4.71 4.08
CA ILE A 167 -5.91 4.61 3.32
C ILE A 167 -6.66 5.93 3.26
N ASP A 168 -7.27 6.17 2.10
CA ASP A 168 -8.24 7.23 1.84
C ASP A 168 -9.56 6.60 1.35
N PRO A 169 -10.37 6.01 2.25
CA PRO A 169 -11.58 5.30 1.88
C PRO A 169 -12.61 6.26 1.27
N PRO A 170 -13.56 5.78 0.44
CA PRO A 170 -14.64 6.61 -0.08
C PRO A 170 -15.36 7.32 1.06
N PHE A 171 -15.44 8.66 1.02
CA PHE A 171 -16.14 9.43 2.04
C PHE A 171 -17.64 9.19 1.94
N ASN A 172 -18.32 9.10 3.09
CA ASN A 172 -19.77 8.94 3.15
C ASN A 172 -20.46 10.30 3.04
N LEU A 173 -20.60 10.81 1.81
CA LEU A 173 -21.06 12.17 1.55
C LEU A 173 -22.59 12.35 1.60
N ASN A 174 -23.36 11.30 1.82
CA ASN A 174 -24.83 11.29 1.77
C ASN A 174 -25.42 11.86 0.47
N SER A 175 -24.66 11.90 -0.61
CA SER A 175 -25.07 12.35 -1.93
C SER A 175 -24.42 11.48 -3.01
N GLY A 176 -25.22 11.00 -3.96
CA GLY A 176 -24.74 10.35 -5.18
C GLY A 176 -24.08 11.38 -6.11
N ALA A 177 -22.98 12.00 -5.69
CA ALA A 177 -22.27 12.96 -6.51
C ALA A 177 -21.50 12.26 -7.63
N ASP A 178 -21.05 13.01 -8.66
CA ASP A 178 -20.31 12.59 -9.86
C ASP A 178 -18.95 11.89 -9.58
N TYR A 179 -18.94 10.85 -8.75
CA TYR A 179 -17.77 10.01 -8.48
C TYR A 179 -17.87 8.69 -9.26
N SER A 180 -16.75 8.14 -9.68
CA SER A 180 -16.66 6.82 -10.31
C SER A 180 -16.88 5.66 -9.32
N TYR A 181 -17.06 5.96 -8.05
CA TYR A 181 -17.30 5.03 -6.96
C TYR A 181 -18.44 5.49 -6.04
N ARG A 182 -18.97 4.58 -5.25
CA ARG A 182 -20.09 4.86 -4.35
C ARG A 182 -19.69 5.79 -3.20
N THR A 183 -20.51 6.80 -2.92
CA THR A 183 -20.33 7.79 -1.84
C THR A 183 -21.59 8.00 -0.98
N ASP A 184 -22.63 7.20 -1.19
CA ASP A 184 -23.92 7.26 -0.50
C ASP A 184 -24.19 5.97 0.30
N TYR A 185 -23.37 5.71 1.29
CA TYR A 185 -23.57 4.59 2.20
C TYR A 185 -24.49 4.99 3.36
N LYS A 186 -25.23 4.00 3.91
CA LYS A 186 -25.71 4.14 5.28
C LYS A 186 -24.51 4.06 6.24
N ASP A 187 -24.54 4.83 7.32
CA ASP A 187 -23.43 4.90 8.29
C ASP A 187 -23.03 3.51 8.78
N SER A 188 -24.00 2.64 9.10
CA SER A 188 -23.72 1.26 9.52
C SER A 188 -23.00 0.43 8.45
N THR A 189 -23.38 0.58 7.19
CA THR A 189 -22.74 -0.14 6.07
C THR A 189 -21.31 0.37 5.84
N TRP A 190 -21.11 1.68 5.91
CA TRP A 190 -19.79 2.29 5.78
C TRP A 190 -18.86 1.89 6.92
N LEU A 191 -19.38 1.88 8.15
CA LEU A 191 -18.65 1.41 9.34
C LEU A 191 -18.24 -0.06 9.20
N THR A 192 -19.16 -0.93 8.75
CA THR A 192 -18.87 -2.35 8.55
C THR A 192 -17.80 -2.54 7.48
N LEU A 193 -17.87 -1.79 6.37
CA LEU A 193 -16.84 -1.80 5.33
C LEU A 193 -15.48 -1.46 5.91
N LEU A 194 -15.36 -0.32 6.60
CA LEU A 194 -14.10 0.17 7.15
C LEU A 194 -13.54 -0.79 8.20
N GLN A 195 -14.36 -1.24 9.16
CA GLN A 195 -13.97 -2.18 10.21
C GLN A 195 -13.43 -3.49 9.62
N ASN A 196 -14.15 -4.06 8.66
CA ASN A 196 -13.76 -5.32 8.04
C ASN A 196 -12.42 -5.20 7.32
N ARG A 197 -12.20 -4.14 6.50
CA ARG A 197 -10.94 -3.95 5.77
C ARG A 197 -9.75 -3.69 6.68
N LEU A 198 -9.95 -2.92 7.76
CA LEU A 198 -8.92 -2.69 8.77
C LEU A 198 -8.57 -3.98 9.53
N ALA A 199 -9.58 -4.82 9.82
CA ALA A 199 -9.35 -6.12 10.46
C ALA A 199 -8.59 -7.09 9.55
N GLU A 200 -8.98 -7.21 8.28
CA GLU A 200 -8.31 -8.08 7.30
C GLU A 200 -6.86 -7.63 6.99
N CYS A 201 -6.58 -6.33 7.08
CA CYS A 201 -5.23 -5.81 6.91
C CYS A 201 -4.31 -6.09 8.10
N ARG A 202 -4.87 -6.30 9.30
CA ARG A 202 -4.09 -6.40 10.54
C ARG A 202 -2.98 -7.47 10.52
N PRO A 203 -3.17 -8.71 10.02
CA PRO A 203 -2.14 -9.74 10.02
C PRO A 203 -0.88 -9.39 9.22
N ILE A 204 -0.99 -8.55 8.21
CA ILE A 204 0.15 -8.15 7.37
C ILE A 204 0.95 -6.97 7.95
N LEU A 205 0.42 -6.29 8.97
CA LEU A 205 1.06 -5.15 9.62
C LEU A 205 2.11 -5.61 10.64
N LYS A 206 3.28 -4.98 10.64
CA LYS A 206 4.26 -5.13 11.72
C LYS A 206 3.72 -4.55 13.02
N ASP A 207 4.17 -5.06 14.15
CA ASP A 207 3.87 -4.45 15.47
C ASP A 207 4.29 -2.97 15.60
N SER A 208 5.23 -2.52 14.77
CA SER A 208 5.71 -1.15 14.70
C SER A 208 5.03 -0.29 13.65
N SER A 209 4.00 -0.83 12.96
CA SER A 209 3.35 -0.14 11.86
C SER A 209 2.66 1.14 12.28
N LEU A 210 2.73 2.11 11.38
CA LEU A 210 1.98 3.36 11.45
C LEU A 210 0.73 3.24 10.60
N ILE A 211 -0.42 3.56 11.18
CA ILE A 211 -1.72 3.46 10.53
C ILE A 211 -2.25 4.87 10.29
N PHE A 212 -2.36 5.25 9.03
CA PHE A 212 -2.91 6.52 8.58
C PHE A 212 -4.25 6.31 7.90
N VAL A 213 -5.30 6.96 8.40
CA VAL A 213 -6.65 6.90 7.82
C VAL A 213 -7.15 8.32 7.57
N ARG A 214 -7.39 8.64 6.30
CA ARG A 214 -7.94 9.93 5.90
C ARG A 214 -9.46 9.90 5.90
N CYS A 215 -10.10 10.98 6.29
CA CYS A 215 -11.54 11.18 6.17
C CYS A 215 -11.92 12.65 6.23
N ASP A 216 -13.16 12.95 5.83
CA ASP A 216 -13.76 14.27 6.01
C ASP A 216 -14.53 14.37 7.35
N TYR A 217 -15.18 15.50 7.56
CA TYR A 217 -15.95 15.75 8.78
C TYR A 217 -17.21 14.87 8.95
N HIS A 218 -17.69 14.20 7.89
CA HIS A 218 -18.82 13.25 8.01
C HIS A 218 -18.38 11.94 8.63
N GLY A 219 -17.14 11.49 8.36
CA GLY A 219 -16.60 10.22 8.80
C GLY A 219 -15.70 10.28 10.04
N ASN A 220 -15.23 11.45 10.45
CA ASN A 220 -14.15 11.58 11.43
C ASN A 220 -14.44 10.89 12.77
N HIS A 221 -15.62 11.04 13.33
CA HIS A 221 -16.02 10.43 14.59
C HIS A 221 -16.17 8.91 14.49
N PHE A 222 -16.57 8.39 13.33
CA PHE A 222 -16.69 6.96 13.06
C PHE A 222 -15.32 6.30 12.90
N VAL A 223 -14.38 6.94 12.19
CA VAL A 223 -13.02 6.43 12.00
C VAL A 223 -12.33 6.20 13.33
N ARG A 224 -12.40 7.17 14.25
CA ARG A 224 -11.84 7.03 15.60
C ARG A 224 -12.43 5.85 16.34
N TYR A 225 -13.77 5.75 16.35
CA TYR A 225 -14.45 4.66 17.03
C TYR A 225 -14.03 3.29 16.49
N VAL A 226 -13.95 3.13 15.16
CA VAL A 226 -13.56 1.85 14.54
C VAL A 226 -12.12 1.49 14.89
N LEU A 227 -11.17 2.41 14.77
CA LEU A 227 -9.75 2.15 15.05
C LEU A 227 -9.55 1.79 16.54
N GLU A 228 -10.16 2.52 17.46
CA GLU A 228 -10.10 2.23 18.90
C GLU A 228 -10.78 0.88 19.23
N SER A 229 -11.90 0.53 18.59
CA SER A 229 -12.58 -0.76 18.77
C SER A 229 -11.76 -1.95 18.28
N LEU A 230 -10.90 -1.76 17.29
CA LEU A 230 -9.94 -2.75 16.80
C LEU A 230 -8.67 -2.84 17.65
N GLY A 231 -8.57 -2.02 18.70
CA GLY A 231 -7.46 -2.02 19.66
C GLY A 231 -6.23 -1.24 19.21
N TYR A 232 -6.35 -0.36 18.20
CA TYR A 232 -5.26 0.56 17.85
C TYR A 232 -5.18 1.73 18.84
N GLN A 233 -3.97 2.24 19.04
CA GLN A 233 -3.67 3.35 19.94
C GLN A 233 -3.60 4.67 19.19
N TYR A 234 -4.44 5.62 19.58
CA TYR A 234 -4.43 6.98 19.04
C TYR A 234 -3.10 7.70 19.30
N GLN A 235 -2.56 8.33 18.25
CA GLN A 235 -1.35 9.14 18.32
C GLN A 235 -1.61 10.60 17.97
N SER A 236 -2.30 10.87 16.86
CA SER A 236 -2.56 12.24 16.42
C SER A 236 -3.76 12.33 15.48
N GLU A 237 -4.44 13.48 15.51
CA GLU A 237 -5.36 13.95 14.49
C GLU A 237 -4.69 15.09 13.74
N ILE A 238 -4.40 14.89 12.47
CA ILE A 238 -3.66 15.79 11.61
C ILE A 238 -4.64 16.51 10.71
N LEU A 239 -4.54 17.84 10.63
CA LEU A 239 -5.35 18.69 9.76
C LEU A 239 -4.67 18.83 8.40
N VAL A 240 -5.35 18.36 7.35
CA VAL A 240 -4.87 18.43 5.96
C VAL A 240 -5.65 19.48 5.19
N SER A 241 -4.97 20.34 4.42
CA SER A 241 -5.61 21.40 3.66
C SER A 241 -6.54 20.86 2.57
N ARG A 242 -7.77 21.39 2.54
CA ARG A 242 -8.75 21.16 1.47
C ARG A 242 -8.77 22.38 0.54
N SER A 243 -8.42 22.19 -0.72
CA SER A 243 -8.28 23.29 -1.70
C SER A 243 -9.60 23.82 -2.29
N ARG A 244 -10.75 23.48 -1.73
CA ARG A 244 -12.06 23.88 -2.27
C ARG A 244 -12.80 24.78 -1.31
N ASN A 245 -13.03 26.04 -1.76
CA ASN A 245 -14.05 26.92 -1.20
C ASN A 245 -15.37 26.64 -1.94
N GLU A 246 -16.39 26.18 -1.23
CA GLU A 246 -17.76 26.10 -1.77
C GLU A 246 -18.36 27.50 -1.72
N ALA A 247 -18.22 28.28 -2.81
CA ALA A 247 -18.80 29.59 -2.92
C ALA A 247 -20.35 29.49 -2.87
N GLY A 248 -20.98 30.17 -1.91
CA GLY A 248 -22.43 30.31 -1.81
C GLY A 248 -23.11 29.45 -0.72
N SER A 249 -22.37 28.79 0.14
CA SER A 249 -22.92 28.10 1.31
C SER A 249 -23.34 29.11 2.40
N SER A 250 -24.47 28.84 3.08
CA SER A 250 -24.86 29.54 4.32
C SER A 250 -24.11 29.04 5.56
N LYS A 251 -23.27 28.01 5.42
CA LYS A 251 -22.41 27.42 6.48
C LYS A 251 -20.99 27.97 6.34
N MET A 252 -20.22 27.85 7.42
CA MET A 252 -18.78 28.11 7.37
C MET A 252 -18.11 27.15 6.38
N ASP A 253 -17.17 27.67 5.58
CA ASP A 253 -16.41 26.89 4.63
C ASP A 253 -15.55 25.85 5.35
N VAL A 254 -15.57 24.61 4.85
CA VAL A 254 -14.72 23.53 5.33
C VAL A 254 -13.36 23.64 4.64
N THR A 255 -12.34 24.03 5.39
CA THR A 255 -10.99 24.31 4.87
C THR A 255 -10.01 23.16 5.04
N HIS A 256 -10.39 22.10 5.76
CA HIS A 256 -9.52 20.97 6.06
C HIS A 256 -10.27 19.64 6.11
N GLU A 257 -9.53 18.61 6.02
CA GLU A 257 -9.88 17.21 6.24
C GLU A 257 -8.99 16.64 7.33
N PHE A 258 -9.30 15.44 7.79
CA PHE A 258 -8.63 14.79 8.91
C PHE A 258 -7.79 13.62 8.40
N LEU A 259 -6.57 13.52 8.90
CA LEU A 259 -5.70 12.36 8.75
C LEU A 259 -5.37 11.83 10.15
N TYR A 260 -5.90 10.69 10.49
CA TYR A 260 -5.66 10.04 11.77
C TYR A 260 -4.39 9.22 11.74
N LEU A 261 -3.56 9.36 12.75
CA LEU A 261 -2.38 8.53 12.99
C LEU A 261 -2.60 7.65 14.21
N TYR A 262 -2.47 6.35 14.00
CA TYR A 262 -2.58 5.31 15.02
C TYR A 262 -1.37 4.37 14.98
N THR A 263 -1.15 3.64 16.08
CA THR A 263 -0.14 2.58 16.22
C THR A 263 -0.74 1.38 16.94
N PHE A 264 0.02 0.30 17.02
CA PHE A 264 -0.29 -0.74 18.00
C PHE A 264 -0.02 -0.25 19.43
N PRO A 265 -0.70 -0.82 20.47
CA PRO A 265 -0.53 -0.42 21.85
C PRO A 265 0.92 -0.51 22.32
N GLY A 266 1.38 0.53 23.03
CA GLY A 266 2.73 0.59 23.58
C GLY A 266 3.82 0.96 22.58
N LYS A 267 3.46 1.39 21.37
CA LYS A 267 4.42 1.88 20.37
C LYS A 267 4.35 3.39 20.25
N ASP A 268 5.51 4.02 20.23
CA ASP A 268 5.67 5.46 20.03
C ASP A 268 5.93 5.78 18.56
N VAL A 269 5.68 7.02 18.19
CA VAL A 269 5.97 7.54 16.84
C VAL A 269 7.26 8.34 16.84
N ASP A 270 8.23 7.93 16.06
CA ASP A 270 9.47 8.66 15.83
C ASP A 270 9.23 9.89 14.98
N LYS A 271 9.17 11.06 15.63
CA LYS A 271 8.95 12.34 14.96
C LYS A 271 10.20 12.79 14.22
N TYR A 272 10.07 13.07 12.93
CA TYR A 272 11.14 13.70 12.15
C TYR A 272 11.06 15.23 12.21
N LYS A 273 12.15 15.88 11.80
CA LYS A 273 12.23 17.34 11.74
C LYS A 273 11.86 17.86 10.37
N VAL A 274 11.09 18.93 10.34
CA VAL A 274 10.76 19.72 9.15
C VAL A 274 11.40 21.10 9.22
N LYS A 275 11.71 21.65 8.06
CA LYS A 275 12.23 23.03 7.96
C LYS A 275 11.11 24.01 8.23
N ARG A 276 11.35 24.97 9.12
CA ARG A 276 10.44 26.08 9.33
C ARG A 276 10.43 27.03 8.13
N SER A 277 9.29 27.60 7.84
CA SER A 277 9.23 28.77 6.99
C SER A 277 10.07 29.91 7.61
N ILE A 278 10.84 30.64 6.80
CA ILE A 278 11.64 31.78 7.30
C ILE A 278 10.76 32.80 8.01
N ALA A 279 9.48 32.95 7.60
CA ALA A 279 8.51 33.84 8.24
C ALA A 279 8.18 33.44 9.68
N ASP A 280 8.32 32.16 10.01
CA ASP A 280 7.98 31.60 11.33
C ASP A 280 9.17 31.58 12.29
N ILE A 281 10.39 31.79 11.79
CA ILE A 281 11.59 31.88 12.60
C ILE A 281 11.67 33.28 13.21
N LYS A 282 11.55 33.36 14.51
CA LYS A 282 11.52 34.64 15.25
C LYS A 282 12.70 34.77 16.20
N TRP A 283 13.10 36.03 16.44
CA TRP A 283 13.97 36.35 17.55
C TRP A 283 13.17 36.36 18.83
N THR A 284 13.42 35.44 19.73
CA THR A 284 12.71 35.23 21.00
C THR A 284 13.60 35.49 22.20
N GLY A 285 13.03 36.04 23.26
CA GLY A 285 13.69 36.09 24.57
C GLY A 285 13.70 34.71 25.20
N PHE A 286 14.65 34.45 26.09
CA PHE A 286 14.72 33.18 26.81
C PHE A 286 14.76 33.32 28.34
N LEU A 287 13.99 34.27 28.84
CA LEU A 287 13.71 34.40 30.28
C LEU A 287 12.44 33.58 30.59
N MET A 288 12.54 32.76 31.63
CA MET A 288 11.44 31.97 32.18
C MET A 288 11.25 32.30 33.67
N ALA A 289 10.03 32.11 34.19
CA ALA A 289 9.71 32.25 35.60
C ALA A 289 10.41 31.17 36.44
N GLY A 290 10.75 31.51 37.66
CA GLY A 290 11.46 30.65 38.64
C GLY A 290 12.95 30.93 38.76
N ASP A 291 13.59 30.29 39.71
CA ASP A 291 15.00 30.47 39.99
C ASP A 291 15.84 29.33 39.46
N ARG A 292 17.08 29.62 39.02
CA ARG A 292 18.06 28.65 38.55
C ARG A 292 19.46 29.05 38.99
N ASN A 293 20.25 28.07 39.38
CA ASN A 293 21.60 28.29 39.85
C ASN A 293 22.65 27.72 38.87
N PRO A 294 23.68 28.47 38.44
CA PRO A 294 23.86 29.91 38.67
C PRO A 294 22.84 30.73 37.81
N PRO A 295 22.36 31.89 38.36
CA PRO A 295 21.38 32.70 37.65
C PRO A 295 21.94 33.41 36.41
N GLU A 296 23.20 33.78 36.47
CA GLU A 296 23.87 34.61 35.48
C GLU A 296 24.32 33.84 34.23
N ARG A 297 24.35 34.52 33.09
CA ARG A 297 24.92 34.03 31.82
C ARG A 297 25.75 35.13 31.16
N THR A 298 26.79 34.74 30.49
CA THR A 298 27.65 35.63 29.73
C THR A 298 27.19 35.69 28.25
N PHE A 299 26.94 36.86 27.75
CA PHE A 299 26.49 37.13 26.39
C PHE A 299 27.36 38.23 25.78
N LEU A 300 28.03 37.94 24.67
CA LEU A 300 28.87 38.90 23.94
C LEU A 300 29.86 39.59 24.91
N GLY A 301 30.54 38.84 25.81
CA GLY A 301 31.46 39.35 26.80
C GLY A 301 30.84 40.06 27.99
N LYS A 302 29.54 40.19 28.10
CA LYS A 302 28.83 40.75 29.25
C LYS A 302 28.12 39.68 30.04
N THR A 303 28.37 39.62 31.34
CA THR A 303 27.61 38.79 32.29
C THR A 303 26.31 39.53 32.66
N ILE A 304 25.19 38.90 32.40
CA ILE A 304 23.84 39.46 32.61
C ILE A 304 23.14 38.59 33.66
N THR A 305 22.62 39.27 34.71
CA THR A 305 21.79 38.68 35.75
C THR A 305 20.33 38.77 35.34
N PRO A 306 19.54 37.69 35.40
CA PRO A 306 18.12 37.75 35.09
C PRO A 306 17.36 38.58 36.13
N PRO A 307 16.18 39.14 35.82
CA PRO A 307 15.32 39.79 36.80
C PRO A 307 14.93 38.83 37.94
N LYS A 308 14.66 39.38 39.13
CA LYS A 308 14.24 38.62 40.32
C LYS A 308 13.00 37.76 40.00
N GLY A 309 13.06 36.49 40.34
CA GLY A 309 11.99 35.51 40.04
C GLY A 309 11.98 34.98 38.59
N GLN A 310 13.03 35.24 37.82
CA GLN A 310 13.22 34.72 36.49
C GLN A 310 14.62 34.11 36.34
N HIS A 311 14.73 33.20 35.32
CA HIS A 311 16.03 32.60 34.97
C HIS A 311 16.14 32.51 33.42
N PHE A 312 17.37 32.32 32.92
CA PHE A 312 17.61 32.02 31.55
C PHE A 312 17.28 30.53 31.26
N SER A 313 16.46 30.26 30.26
CA SER A 313 16.07 28.90 29.86
C SER A 313 17.23 28.07 29.32
N LEU A 314 18.30 28.71 28.84
CA LEU A 314 19.47 28.07 28.25
C LEU A 314 20.63 28.03 29.27
N ILE A 315 21.42 26.93 29.24
CA ILE A 315 22.69 26.80 29.92
C ILE A 315 23.80 27.57 29.17
N GLN A 316 24.91 27.89 29.80
CA GLN A 316 25.98 28.69 29.21
C GLN A 316 26.53 28.04 27.91
N GLU A 317 26.78 26.75 27.94
CA GLU A 317 27.26 26.00 26.76
C GLU A 317 26.38 26.16 25.51
N LYS A 318 25.05 26.14 25.69
CA LYS A 318 24.11 26.41 24.60
C LYS A 318 24.12 27.86 24.15
N VAL A 319 24.33 28.79 25.07
CA VAL A 319 24.49 30.21 24.76
C VAL A 319 25.74 30.44 23.93
N ASP A 320 26.86 29.81 24.30
CA ASP A 320 28.13 29.92 23.60
C ASP A 320 28.02 29.37 22.17
N ARG A 321 27.36 28.22 22.01
CA ARG A 321 27.06 27.66 20.70
C ARG A 321 26.21 28.59 19.84
N LEU A 322 25.13 29.16 20.38
CA LEU A 322 24.31 30.14 19.65
C LEU A 322 25.08 31.41 19.28
N LEU A 323 26.06 31.80 20.11
CA LEU A 323 26.96 32.90 19.80
C LEU A 323 27.90 32.54 18.62
N ASP A 324 28.41 31.33 18.60
CA ASP A 324 29.29 30.84 17.54
C ASP A 324 28.54 30.68 16.22
N GLU A 325 27.29 30.28 16.26
CA GLU A 325 26.38 30.18 15.12
C GLU A 325 25.80 31.54 14.69
N ASN A 326 26.15 32.65 15.33
CA ASN A 326 25.58 34.01 15.10
C ASN A 326 24.05 34.08 15.30
N HIS A 327 23.50 33.25 16.16
CA HIS A 327 22.06 33.16 16.42
C HIS A 327 21.61 33.93 17.67
N LEU A 328 22.43 34.85 18.18
CA LEU A 328 22.15 35.59 19.38
C LEU A 328 22.33 37.11 19.17
N ARG A 329 21.44 37.91 19.77
CA ARG A 329 21.52 39.39 19.78
C ARG A 329 21.06 39.95 21.11
N LEU A 330 21.50 41.17 21.40
CA LEU A 330 21.00 41.97 22.51
C LEU A 330 20.08 43.08 21.99
N LYS A 331 18.99 43.36 22.70
CA LYS A 331 18.07 44.47 22.45
C LYS A 331 18.03 45.36 23.67
N CYS A 332 18.39 46.63 23.54
CA CYS A 332 18.26 47.64 24.60
C CYS A 332 16.80 47.76 25.00
N ARG A 333 16.48 47.66 26.31
CA ARG A 333 15.12 47.78 26.79
C ARG A 333 14.51 49.15 26.66
N ASN A 334 15.35 50.19 26.73
CA ASN A 334 14.89 51.60 26.70
C ASN A 334 14.75 52.12 25.27
N CYS A 335 15.81 52.08 24.45
CA CYS A 335 15.79 52.65 23.11
C CYS A 335 15.57 51.62 22.01
N GLY A 336 15.50 50.33 22.28
CA GLY A 336 15.27 49.28 21.28
C GLY A 336 16.46 48.96 20.39
N THR A 337 17.62 49.63 20.56
CA THR A 337 18.83 49.37 19.75
C THR A 337 19.25 47.93 19.85
N LEU A 338 19.62 47.36 18.67
CA LEU A 338 20.04 45.95 18.53
C LEU A 338 21.54 45.86 18.39
N TYR A 339 22.13 44.94 19.12
CA TYR A 339 23.57 44.62 19.09
C TYR A 339 23.77 43.17 18.67
N TYR A 340 24.67 42.99 17.71
CA TYR A 340 24.99 41.72 17.10
C TYR A 340 26.46 41.39 17.27
N LYS A 341 26.81 40.08 17.21
CA LYS A 341 28.18 39.62 17.22
C LYS A 341 28.90 40.02 15.96
N SER A 342 28.27 39.99 14.80
CA SER A 342 28.85 40.28 13.50
C SER A 342 27.84 41.00 12.59
N GLU A 343 28.35 41.61 11.50
CA GLU A 343 27.51 42.26 10.49
C GLU A 343 26.62 41.23 9.75
N SER A 344 27.06 39.98 9.61
CA SER A 344 26.28 38.89 9.03
C SER A 344 25.02 38.59 9.85
N THR A 345 25.09 38.65 11.19
CA THR A 345 23.90 38.49 12.06
C THR A 345 22.92 39.68 11.88
N ALA A 346 23.44 40.88 11.70
CA ALA A 346 22.63 42.07 11.44
C ALA A 346 21.94 42.01 10.05
N GLU A 347 22.68 41.54 9.05
CA GLU A 347 22.14 41.32 7.70
C GLU A 347 21.06 40.26 7.65
N LEU A 348 21.26 39.11 8.33
CA LEU A 348 20.26 38.09 8.49
C LEU A 348 18.97 38.65 9.11
N SER A 349 19.08 39.46 10.17
CA SER A 349 17.92 40.09 10.80
C SER A 349 17.20 41.08 9.88
N ARG A 350 17.92 41.78 8.99
CA ARG A 350 17.34 42.67 7.98
C ARG A 350 16.61 41.87 6.87
N LYS A 351 17.19 40.80 6.39
CA LYS A 351 16.58 39.91 5.38
C LYS A 351 15.29 39.25 5.90
N MET A 352 15.27 38.79 7.14
CA MET A 352 14.07 38.23 7.76
C MET A 352 12.90 39.22 7.90
N LYS A 353 13.14 40.55 7.84
CA LYS A 353 12.09 41.55 7.87
C LYS A 353 11.47 41.84 6.51
N LYS A 354 12.16 41.50 5.40
CA LYS A 354 11.66 41.67 4.03
C LYS A 354 10.79 40.48 3.65
N LYS A 355 9.48 40.67 3.56
CA LYS A 355 8.56 39.67 3.02
C LYS A 355 8.87 39.41 1.55
N GLY A 356 9.07 38.19 1.13
CA GLY A 356 8.97 37.73 -0.24
C GLY A 356 10.26 37.36 -0.98
N GLU A 357 11.45 37.38 -0.36
CA GLU A 357 12.64 36.83 -1.00
C GLU A 357 12.75 35.31 -0.74
N ALA A 358 12.83 34.52 -1.82
CA ALA A 358 13.18 33.09 -1.76
C ALA A 358 14.63 32.96 -1.24
N PHE A 359 14.74 32.55 0.02
CA PHE A 359 16.00 32.58 0.74
C PHE A 359 16.33 31.17 1.23
N LYS A 360 17.45 30.63 0.76
CA LYS A 360 17.96 29.35 1.29
C LYS A 360 18.64 29.61 2.63
N PHE A 361 17.92 29.39 3.69
CA PHE A 361 18.32 29.59 5.08
C PHE A 361 19.68 28.92 5.42
N TYR A 362 19.99 27.78 4.79
CA TYR A 362 21.22 27.02 5.00
C TYR A 362 22.48 27.67 4.41
N ASP A 363 22.37 28.41 3.34
CA ASP A 363 23.55 29.00 2.67
C ASP A 363 24.20 30.09 3.52
N ILE A 364 23.48 30.68 4.48
CA ILE A 364 24.03 31.71 5.38
C ILE A 364 24.69 31.10 6.62
N PHE A 365 24.17 30.01 7.13
CA PHE A 365 24.73 29.34 8.31
C PHE A 365 26.01 28.56 8.02
N ALA A 366 26.17 28.09 6.79
CA ALA A 366 27.34 27.31 6.37
C ALA A 366 28.58 28.17 6.07
N THR A 367 28.45 29.47 5.83
CA THR A 367 29.53 30.31 5.31
C THR A 367 30.13 31.30 6.31
N THR A 368 29.58 31.48 7.51
CA THR A 368 30.05 32.45 8.48
C THR A 368 31.11 31.87 9.41
N LYS A 369 32.38 32.13 9.14
CA LYS A 369 33.49 31.96 10.08
C LYS A 369 33.44 33.05 11.16
N TYR A 370 33.71 32.60 12.40
CA TYR A 370 33.85 33.42 13.60
C TYR A 370 34.97 34.44 13.49
N GLU A 371 34.68 35.74 13.54
CA GLU A 371 35.65 36.80 13.78
C GLU A 371 35.34 37.47 15.13
N GLY A 372 36.33 37.44 16.02
CA GLY A 372 36.30 37.78 17.47
C GLY A 372 35.33 38.80 17.99
N VAL A 373 34.98 38.64 19.29
CA VAL A 373 34.09 39.50 20.05
C VAL A 373 34.61 40.93 20.05
N LYS A 374 33.94 41.85 19.35
CA LYS A 374 34.08 43.27 19.59
C LYS A 374 33.34 43.61 20.90
N ASP A 375 34.04 44.32 21.77
CA ASP A 375 33.52 44.79 23.03
C ASP A 375 32.19 45.55 22.80
N VAL A 376 31.10 45.03 23.37
CA VAL A 376 29.78 45.65 23.24
C VAL A 376 29.73 46.79 24.25
N SER A 377 30.46 47.86 23.97
CA SER A 377 30.18 49.12 24.64
C SER A 377 28.82 49.62 24.16
N CYS A 378 27.93 49.90 25.09
CA CYS A 378 26.57 50.35 24.78
C CYS A 378 26.65 51.71 24.07
N GLY A 379 26.63 51.68 22.70
CA GLY A 379 26.63 52.87 21.88
C GLY A 379 25.24 53.50 21.74
N CYS A 380 24.23 53.13 22.55
CA CYS A 380 22.97 53.79 22.55
C CYS A 380 23.08 55.13 23.28
N ASN A 381 22.60 56.21 22.69
CA ASN A 381 22.58 57.56 23.30
C ASN A 381 21.72 57.64 24.59
N CYS A 382 21.11 56.55 25.03
CA CYS A 382 20.23 56.54 26.19
C CYS A 382 20.96 56.21 27.50
N GLY A 383 22.25 55.83 27.49
CA GLY A 383 23.01 55.49 28.70
C GLY A 383 22.50 54.29 29.51
N CYS A 384 21.53 53.53 28.97
CA CYS A 384 20.94 52.43 29.68
C CYS A 384 21.80 51.15 29.54
N ASN A 385 21.97 50.41 30.61
CA ASN A 385 22.71 49.14 30.65
C ASN A 385 21.77 47.92 30.71
N GLU A 386 20.48 48.10 30.44
CA GLU A 386 19.49 47.03 30.51
C GLU A 386 19.24 46.42 29.13
N PHE A 387 19.49 45.15 28.99
CA PHE A 387 19.32 44.42 27.75
C PHE A 387 18.36 43.27 27.89
N THR A 388 17.58 43.04 26.84
CA THR A 388 16.89 41.78 26.59
C THR A 388 17.74 40.94 25.66
N VAL A 389 18.09 39.74 26.07
CA VAL A 389 18.78 38.78 25.24
C VAL A 389 17.77 38.07 24.34
N GLN A 390 18.07 38.01 23.08
CA GLN A 390 17.21 37.31 22.09
C GLN A 390 18.06 36.31 21.29
N TYR A 391 17.51 35.14 21.08
CA TYR A 391 18.10 34.13 20.20
C TYR A 391 17.18 33.87 19.01
N LEU A 392 17.80 33.44 17.92
CA LEU A 392 17.09 33.02 16.74
C LEU A 392 16.56 31.62 16.96
N GLY A 393 15.26 31.42 16.73
CA GLY A 393 14.65 30.10 16.80
C GLY A 393 15.32 29.10 15.86
N ALA A 394 15.25 27.82 16.21
CA ALA A 394 15.83 26.78 15.37
C ALA A 394 15.19 26.77 13.98
N PRO A 395 16.00 26.50 12.90
CA PRO A 395 15.48 26.42 11.54
C PRO A 395 14.58 25.21 11.31
N ASP A 396 14.72 24.20 12.17
CA ASP A 396 13.95 22.97 12.12
C ASP A 396 13.06 22.86 13.35
N GLU A 397 11.91 22.26 13.18
CA GLU A 397 11.02 21.84 14.26
C GLU A 397 10.57 20.41 14.04
N PHE A 398 10.14 19.73 15.11
CA PHE A 398 9.49 18.44 14.95
C PHE A 398 8.18 18.60 14.21
N ILE A 399 7.88 17.62 13.34
CA ILE A 399 6.58 17.58 12.67
C ILE A 399 5.45 17.67 13.72
N ASN A 400 4.44 18.45 13.40
CA ASN A 400 3.24 18.62 14.23
C ASN A 400 1.99 18.19 13.47
N ASP A 401 0.82 18.37 14.04
CA ASP A 401 -0.48 17.95 13.51
C ASP A 401 -1.15 18.99 12.56
N ASN A 402 -0.52 20.12 12.32
CA ASN A 402 -1.04 21.15 11.42
C ASN A 402 -0.32 21.09 10.07
N TRP A 403 -0.97 20.46 9.07
CA TRP A 403 -0.44 20.34 7.71
C TRP A 403 -1.24 21.17 6.70
N LEU A 404 -1.79 22.31 7.14
CA LEU A 404 -2.50 23.24 6.27
C LEU A 404 -1.58 24.03 5.33
N ASP A 405 -0.28 23.92 5.50
CA ASP A 405 0.77 24.56 4.70
C ASP A 405 1.01 23.88 3.34
N ILE A 406 0.51 22.65 3.15
CA ILE A 406 0.59 21.89 1.89
C ILE A 406 -0.79 21.59 1.36
N SER A 407 -0.92 21.44 0.03
CA SER A 407 -2.17 21.01 -0.57
C SER A 407 -2.41 19.52 -0.28
N GLY A 408 -3.63 19.18 0.11
CA GLY A 408 -4.06 17.79 0.23
C GLY A 408 -4.32 17.10 -1.11
N TYR A 409 -4.50 17.89 -2.20
CA TYR A 409 -4.92 17.39 -3.51
C TYR A 409 -4.03 17.92 -4.63
N SER A 410 -3.92 17.11 -5.71
CA SER A 410 -3.32 17.49 -6.98
C SER A 410 -4.27 17.17 -8.16
N ARG A 411 -3.85 17.44 -9.39
CA ARG A 411 -4.62 17.15 -10.62
C ARG A 411 -3.73 16.72 -11.78
N ASN A 412 -2.62 16.08 -11.49
CA ASN A 412 -1.62 15.76 -12.48
C ASN A 412 -2.06 14.63 -13.40
N TRP A 413 -2.85 13.68 -12.87
CA TRP A 413 -3.30 12.47 -13.56
C TRP A 413 -4.79 12.46 -13.92
N GLY A 414 -5.47 13.62 -13.76
CA GLY A 414 -6.88 13.77 -14.13
C GLY A 414 -7.89 13.10 -13.20
N PHE A 415 -7.43 12.56 -12.08
CA PHE A 415 -8.30 11.99 -11.07
C PHE A 415 -8.80 13.09 -10.12
N ARG A 416 -10.12 13.16 -9.90
CA ARG A 416 -10.76 14.30 -9.22
C ARG A 416 -10.32 14.48 -7.76
N THR A 417 -10.04 13.38 -7.08
CA THR A 417 -9.65 13.32 -5.66
C THR A 417 -8.21 12.82 -5.51
N GLU A 418 -7.34 13.14 -6.47
CA GLU A 418 -5.95 12.77 -6.45
C GLU A 418 -5.25 13.41 -5.25
N ASN A 419 -4.67 12.61 -4.37
CA ASN A 419 -3.83 13.07 -3.26
C ASN A 419 -2.53 13.70 -3.81
N SER A 420 -2.08 14.79 -3.18
CA SER A 420 -0.79 15.36 -3.56
C SER A 420 0.37 14.47 -3.11
N GLU A 421 1.40 14.35 -3.95
CA GLU A 421 2.61 13.61 -3.58
C GLU A 421 3.37 14.26 -2.42
N GLU A 422 3.24 15.59 -2.23
CA GLU A 422 3.80 16.31 -1.08
C GLU A 422 3.17 15.87 0.25
N LEU A 423 1.85 15.62 0.27
CA LEU A 423 1.17 15.06 1.42
C LEU A 423 1.66 13.62 1.69
N MET A 424 1.74 12.79 0.65
CA MET A 424 2.22 11.41 0.77
C MET A 424 3.70 11.37 1.18
N GLU A 425 4.53 12.26 0.67
CA GLU A 425 5.93 12.41 1.10
C GLU A 425 6.00 12.68 2.61
N ARG A 426 5.13 13.55 3.11
CA ARG A 426 5.08 13.89 4.55
C ARG A 426 4.66 12.70 5.41
N VAL A 427 3.72 11.90 4.94
CA VAL A 427 3.33 10.62 5.57
C VAL A 427 4.48 9.62 5.53
N LEU A 428 5.10 9.42 4.37
CA LEU A 428 6.10 8.38 4.19
C LEU A 428 7.48 8.71 4.80
N LYS A 429 7.72 9.97 5.19
CA LYS A 429 8.91 10.35 5.98
C LYS A 429 8.95 9.74 7.38
N PHE A 430 7.86 9.19 7.87
CA PHE A 430 7.87 8.39 9.11
C PHE A 430 8.43 6.96 8.91
N SER A 431 8.69 6.53 7.68
CA SER A 431 9.28 5.24 7.33
C SER A 431 10.70 5.38 6.78
N GLN A 432 11.41 4.24 6.67
CA GLN A 432 12.76 4.16 6.12
C GLN A 432 12.73 3.65 4.66
N GLU A 433 13.86 3.81 3.94
CA GLU A 433 14.05 3.13 2.65
C GLU A 433 13.93 1.61 2.81
N GLY A 434 13.27 0.96 1.85
CA GLY A 434 13.02 -0.48 1.87
C GLY A 434 11.80 -0.91 2.71
N ASP A 435 11.24 -0.03 3.55
CA ASP A 435 9.99 -0.33 4.26
C ASP A 435 8.83 -0.56 3.28
N CYS A 436 7.91 -1.46 3.67
CA CYS A 436 6.74 -1.76 2.87
C CYS A 436 5.55 -0.85 3.25
N VAL A 437 4.95 -0.25 2.23
CA VAL A 437 3.77 0.62 2.32
C VAL A 437 2.58 -0.07 1.67
N ILE A 438 1.41 -0.04 2.31
CA ILE A 438 0.17 -0.54 1.70
C ILE A 438 -0.89 0.55 1.58
N ASP A 439 -1.58 0.55 0.43
CA ASP A 439 -2.80 1.32 0.17
C ASP A 439 -3.79 0.47 -0.62
N TYR A 440 -4.88 0.05 0.02
CA TYR A 440 -5.90 -0.78 -0.62
C TYR A 440 -7.18 0.00 -0.98
N PHE A 441 -7.08 1.32 -1.02
CA PHE A 441 -8.00 2.23 -1.68
C PHE A 441 -7.20 3.10 -2.65
N GLY A 442 -6.51 2.47 -3.61
CA GLY A 442 -5.47 3.04 -4.45
C GLY A 442 -5.86 4.32 -5.18
N GLY A 443 -7.10 4.39 -5.69
CA GLY A 443 -7.67 5.56 -6.35
C GLY A 443 -6.86 5.99 -7.56
N SER A 444 -5.92 6.91 -7.38
CA SER A 444 -4.95 7.35 -8.40
C SER A 444 -3.52 6.91 -8.10
N CYS A 445 -3.32 6.01 -7.16
CA CYS A 445 -2.01 5.49 -6.75
C CYS A 445 -0.97 6.54 -6.30
N SER A 446 -1.41 7.69 -5.77
CA SER A 446 -0.49 8.73 -5.28
C SER A 446 0.44 8.23 -4.18
N THR A 447 -0.08 7.42 -3.26
CA THR A 447 0.68 6.79 -2.18
C THR A 447 1.78 5.89 -2.73
N LEU A 448 1.44 5.04 -3.72
CA LEU A 448 2.36 4.09 -4.33
C LEU A 448 3.43 4.78 -5.17
N ALA A 449 3.03 5.79 -5.96
CA ALA A 449 3.94 6.61 -6.74
C ALA A 449 4.97 7.30 -5.85
N THR A 450 4.52 7.87 -4.72
CA THR A 450 5.40 8.50 -3.73
C THR A 450 6.31 7.47 -3.05
N ALA A 451 5.78 6.31 -2.67
CA ALA A 451 6.56 5.22 -2.08
C ALA A 451 7.69 4.76 -3.02
N ALA A 452 7.36 4.53 -4.29
CA ALA A 452 8.33 4.16 -5.32
C ALA A 452 9.43 5.24 -5.48
N LYS A 453 9.06 6.52 -5.62
CA LYS A 453 10.01 7.65 -5.72
C LYS A 453 10.92 7.76 -4.50
N MET A 454 10.44 7.39 -3.32
CA MET A 454 11.19 7.40 -2.07
C MET A 454 11.93 6.07 -1.78
N ASN A 455 12.02 5.15 -2.72
CA ASN A 455 12.64 3.82 -2.58
C ASN A 455 12.02 2.96 -1.45
N ARG A 456 10.70 3.00 -1.27
CA ARG A 456 9.95 2.07 -0.43
C ARG A 456 9.38 0.96 -1.28
N LYS A 457 9.24 -0.24 -0.71
CA LYS A 457 8.41 -1.28 -1.30
C LYS A 457 6.93 -0.91 -1.10
N TRP A 458 6.07 -1.32 -2.02
CA TRP A 458 4.66 -0.92 -1.98
C TRP A 458 3.72 -2.02 -2.45
N VAL A 459 2.54 -2.03 -1.86
CA VAL A 459 1.41 -2.87 -2.27
C VAL A 459 0.19 -1.97 -2.45
N GLY A 460 -0.42 -2.03 -3.62
CA GLY A 460 -1.61 -1.25 -3.93
C GLY A 460 -2.75 -2.11 -4.44
N VAL A 461 -3.97 -1.73 -4.09
CA VAL A 461 -5.18 -2.40 -4.57
C VAL A 461 -6.16 -1.39 -5.14
N GLU A 462 -6.65 -1.66 -6.34
CA GLU A 462 -7.69 -0.89 -7.00
C GLU A 462 -8.56 -1.81 -7.85
N MET A 463 -9.90 -1.66 -7.73
CA MET A 463 -10.83 -2.51 -8.49
C MET A 463 -11.43 -1.82 -9.71
N GLY A 464 -11.45 -0.49 -9.73
CA GLY A 464 -12.15 0.29 -10.75
C GLY A 464 -11.40 0.35 -12.09
N GLU A 465 -12.07 0.92 -13.09
CA GLU A 465 -11.48 1.13 -14.43
C GLU A 465 -10.25 2.05 -14.40
N GLN A 466 -10.07 2.83 -13.34
CA GLN A 466 -8.89 3.66 -13.12
C GLN A 466 -7.61 2.84 -13.03
N PHE A 467 -7.69 1.56 -12.64
CA PHE A 467 -6.54 0.66 -12.65
C PHE A 467 -5.81 0.69 -14.00
N ASP A 468 -6.54 0.52 -15.10
CA ASP A 468 -5.95 0.54 -16.46
C ASP A 468 -5.75 1.96 -17.01
N LYS A 469 -6.65 2.89 -16.66
CA LYS A 469 -6.65 4.24 -17.25
C LYS A 469 -5.70 5.21 -16.55
N VAL A 470 -5.43 5.02 -15.26
CA VAL A 470 -4.65 5.94 -14.42
C VAL A 470 -3.48 5.24 -13.76
N ASP A 471 -3.73 4.15 -13.01
CA ASP A 471 -2.75 3.55 -12.11
C ASP A 471 -1.60 2.90 -12.87
N MET A 472 -1.90 2.03 -13.82
CA MET A 472 -0.88 1.39 -14.66
C MET A 472 -0.04 2.41 -15.46
N PRO A 473 -0.63 3.40 -16.17
CA PRO A 473 0.13 4.48 -16.80
C PRO A 473 1.00 5.26 -15.83
N ARG A 474 0.47 5.62 -14.65
CA ARG A 474 1.21 6.36 -13.63
C ARG A 474 2.40 5.57 -13.11
N MET A 475 2.18 4.32 -12.66
CA MET A 475 3.26 3.51 -12.09
C MET A 475 4.34 3.16 -13.11
N LYS A 476 3.98 2.94 -14.40
CA LYS A 476 4.95 2.80 -15.49
C LYS A 476 5.74 4.08 -15.71
N SER A 477 5.10 5.25 -15.69
CA SER A 477 5.77 6.54 -15.84
C SER A 477 6.71 6.81 -14.68
N VAL A 478 6.30 6.51 -13.44
CA VAL A 478 7.17 6.60 -12.25
C VAL A 478 8.38 5.69 -12.39
N LEU A 479 8.18 4.42 -12.75
CA LEU A 479 9.28 3.47 -12.94
C LEU A 479 10.24 3.93 -14.07
N GLY A 480 9.70 4.55 -15.12
CA GLY A 480 10.46 5.17 -16.22
C GLY A 480 11.19 6.47 -15.85
N GLY A 481 11.01 6.96 -14.62
CA GLY A 481 11.73 8.14 -14.12
C GLY A 481 11.09 9.48 -14.49
N GLU A 482 9.75 9.56 -14.51
CA GLU A 482 9.01 10.82 -14.71
C GLU A 482 9.47 11.91 -13.73
N GLN A 483 9.32 13.18 -14.15
CA GLN A 483 9.84 14.34 -13.40
C GLN A 483 8.76 15.16 -12.68
N SER A 484 7.55 14.62 -12.50
CA SER A 484 6.46 15.34 -11.83
C SER A 484 6.48 15.17 -10.31
N GLY A 485 5.66 15.97 -9.60
CA GLY A 485 5.49 15.88 -8.16
C GLY A 485 6.79 16.04 -7.38
N ILE A 486 7.10 15.07 -6.52
CA ILE A 486 8.30 15.10 -5.67
C ILE A 486 9.60 14.60 -6.36
N SER A 487 9.55 14.24 -7.63
CA SER A 487 10.69 13.64 -8.35
C SER A 487 11.96 14.49 -8.28
N SER A 488 11.83 15.82 -8.25
CA SER A 488 12.99 16.73 -8.10
C SER A 488 13.73 16.57 -6.77
N SER A 489 13.04 16.12 -5.72
CA SER A 489 13.63 15.86 -4.39
C SER A 489 14.25 14.46 -4.31
N TYR A 490 13.89 13.55 -5.22
CA TYR A 490 14.33 12.16 -5.27
C TYR A 490 14.85 11.78 -6.67
N PRO A 491 15.94 12.39 -7.15
CA PRO A 491 16.41 12.23 -8.53
C PRO A 491 16.98 10.85 -8.85
N GLN A 492 17.22 10.01 -7.85
CA GLN A 492 17.82 8.69 -8.00
C GLN A 492 16.77 7.58 -7.85
N LEU A 493 15.79 7.55 -8.75
CA LEU A 493 14.94 6.37 -8.87
C LEU A 493 15.79 5.22 -9.43
N LYS A 494 15.84 4.11 -8.69
CA LYS A 494 16.55 2.90 -9.14
C LYS A 494 15.78 2.28 -10.30
N SER A 495 16.49 1.82 -11.31
CA SER A 495 15.95 0.91 -12.32
C SER A 495 15.40 -0.33 -11.63
N GLY A 496 14.30 -0.90 -12.14
CA GLY A 496 13.68 -2.01 -11.44
C GLY A 496 12.50 -2.60 -12.19
N ALA A 497 11.69 -3.32 -11.44
CA ALA A 497 10.44 -3.89 -11.90
C ALA A 497 9.33 -3.69 -10.86
N PHE A 498 8.10 -3.85 -11.29
CA PHE A 498 6.98 -4.15 -10.41
C PHE A 498 6.10 -5.22 -11.03
N LYS A 499 5.45 -5.99 -10.16
CA LYS A 499 4.47 -7.00 -10.53
C LYS A 499 3.07 -6.41 -10.47
N TYR A 500 2.19 -6.80 -11.40
CA TYR A 500 0.77 -6.57 -11.22
C TYR A 500 -0.03 -7.83 -11.49
N ILE A 501 -1.12 -7.98 -10.73
CA ILE A 501 -2.01 -9.14 -10.82
C ILE A 501 -3.47 -8.71 -10.89
N ARG A 502 -4.28 -9.59 -11.51
CA ARG A 502 -5.75 -9.51 -11.44
C ARG A 502 -6.28 -10.75 -10.78
N LEU A 503 -7.21 -10.57 -9.86
CA LEU A 503 -7.88 -11.67 -9.19
C LEU A 503 -9.25 -11.94 -9.81
N GLU A 504 -9.68 -13.20 -9.74
CA GLU A 504 -11.07 -13.61 -9.93
C GLU A 504 -11.98 -12.73 -9.09
N GLN A 505 -13.04 -12.14 -9.68
CA GLN A 505 -14.02 -11.37 -8.93
C GLN A 505 -15.05 -12.31 -8.27
N TYR A 506 -15.76 -11.81 -7.25
CA TYR A 506 -16.80 -12.60 -6.58
C TYR A 506 -17.91 -13.01 -7.55
N GLU A 507 -18.31 -12.13 -8.45
CA GLU A 507 -19.29 -12.39 -9.50
C GLU A 507 -18.82 -13.46 -10.47
N ASP A 508 -17.50 -13.50 -10.78
CA ASP A 508 -16.92 -14.56 -11.61
C ASP A 508 -17.00 -15.92 -10.92
N THR A 509 -16.77 -15.97 -9.59
CA THR A 509 -16.96 -17.20 -8.82
C THR A 509 -18.39 -17.71 -8.97
N LEU A 510 -19.39 -16.82 -8.85
CA LEU A 510 -20.82 -17.17 -9.02
C LEU A 510 -21.12 -17.67 -10.45
N ASN A 511 -20.58 -17.01 -11.46
CA ASN A 511 -20.79 -17.36 -12.88
C ASN A 511 -20.15 -18.71 -13.28
N ASN A 512 -19.21 -19.20 -12.51
CA ASN A 512 -18.53 -20.49 -12.71
C ASN A 512 -19.14 -21.64 -11.90
N LEU A 513 -20.15 -21.38 -11.06
CA LEU A 513 -20.84 -22.45 -10.34
C LEU A 513 -21.63 -23.31 -11.32
N ILE A 514 -21.43 -24.61 -11.24
CA ILE A 514 -22.16 -25.64 -11.99
C ILE A 514 -22.93 -26.47 -10.97
N VAL A 515 -24.23 -26.50 -11.10
CA VAL A 515 -25.10 -27.40 -10.32
C VAL A 515 -25.34 -28.63 -11.15
N ASN A 516 -24.88 -29.78 -10.69
CA ASN A 516 -25.15 -31.05 -11.37
C ASN A 516 -26.60 -31.49 -11.03
N GLU A 517 -27.47 -31.49 -12.02
CA GLU A 517 -28.83 -32.02 -11.87
C GLU A 517 -28.81 -33.56 -11.87
N ASN A 518 -28.46 -34.17 -10.74
CA ASN A 518 -28.69 -35.59 -10.56
C ASN A 518 -30.15 -35.81 -10.11
N SER A 519 -31.03 -35.95 -11.08
CA SER A 519 -32.47 -36.09 -10.89
C SER A 519 -32.92 -37.42 -10.27
N ASP A 520 -32.03 -38.41 -10.16
CA ASP A 520 -32.46 -39.82 -9.84
C ASP A 520 -32.44 -40.20 -8.36
N ILE A 521 -32.08 -39.32 -7.44
CA ILE A 521 -31.94 -39.66 -6.00
C ILE A 521 -33.24 -39.42 -5.21
N PHE A 522 -34.27 -38.81 -5.83
CA PHE A 522 -35.38 -38.21 -5.07
C PHE A 522 -36.77 -38.75 -5.41
N ASP A 523 -36.90 -40.03 -5.57
CA ASP A 523 -38.23 -40.64 -5.88
C ASP A 523 -39.06 -41.08 -4.67
N ASP A 524 -38.74 -40.65 -3.46
CA ASP A 524 -39.44 -41.03 -2.23
C ASP A 524 -40.25 -39.88 -1.56
N ASP A 525 -41.48 -40.19 -1.10
CA ASP A 525 -42.55 -39.30 -0.71
C ASP A 525 -42.37 -38.43 0.56
N ASN A 526 -41.19 -38.24 1.10
CA ASN A 526 -40.98 -37.49 2.35
C ASN A 526 -40.54 -36.03 2.13
N ASN A 527 -41.49 -35.15 1.81
CA ASN A 527 -41.27 -33.77 1.35
C ASN A 527 -40.46 -32.86 2.29
N SER A 528 -40.52 -33.03 3.62
CA SER A 528 -39.83 -32.07 4.53
C SER A 528 -38.33 -32.35 4.69
N PHE A 529 -37.94 -33.62 4.59
CA PHE A 529 -36.53 -34.02 4.56
C PHE A 529 -35.89 -33.66 3.21
N LYS A 530 -36.62 -33.88 2.10
CA LYS A 530 -36.24 -33.46 0.76
C LYS A 530 -35.87 -31.97 0.67
N GLU A 531 -36.75 -31.09 1.17
CA GLU A 531 -36.55 -29.64 1.05
C GLU A 531 -35.30 -29.13 1.80
N SER A 532 -35.03 -29.60 3.01
CA SER A 532 -33.85 -29.23 3.80
C SER A 532 -32.55 -29.86 3.28
N TYR A 533 -32.63 -31.13 2.85
CA TYR A 533 -31.50 -31.89 2.34
C TYR A 533 -31.10 -31.43 0.94
N MET A 534 -32.05 -31.17 0.05
CA MET A 534 -31.78 -30.70 -1.31
C MET A 534 -31.03 -29.40 -1.32
N LEU A 535 -31.41 -28.42 -0.51
CA LEU A 535 -30.72 -27.13 -0.54
C LEU A 535 -29.29 -27.23 -0.02
N GLY A 536 -29.06 -27.83 1.15
CA GLY A 536 -27.72 -28.02 1.70
C GLY A 536 -26.85 -28.92 0.83
N TYR A 537 -27.41 -30.04 0.34
CA TYR A 537 -26.70 -30.95 -0.55
C TYR A 537 -26.35 -30.33 -1.89
N MET A 538 -27.30 -29.67 -2.57
CA MET A 538 -27.03 -29.00 -3.84
C MET A 538 -25.99 -27.90 -3.71
N MET A 539 -26.08 -27.08 -2.66
CA MET A 539 -25.15 -25.97 -2.48
C MET A 539 -23.76 -26.45 -2.04
N ASP A 540 -23.65 -27.41 -1.14
CA ASP A 540 -22.35 -27.84 -0.62
C ASP A 540 -21.71 -28.98 -1.42
N THR A 541 -22.50 -29.87 -2.02
CA THR A 541 -22.00 -31.09 -2.68
C THR A 541 -21.95 -30.96 -4.19
N GLU A 542 -23.05 -30.50 -4.81
CA GLU A 542 -23.15 -30.41 -6.26
C GLU A 542 -22.26 -29.28 -6.85
N THR A 543 -22.03 -28.19 -6.09
CA THR A 543 -21.15 -27.11 -6.53
C THR A 543 -19.68 -27.33 -6.19
N LYS A 544 -19.35 -28.34 -5.35
CA LYS A 544 -17.99 -28.57 -4.87
C LYS A 544 -16.99 -28.75 -6.00
N GLY A 545 -17.36 -29.48 -7.05
CA GLY A 545 -16.52 -29.71 -8.22
C GLY A 545 -16.24 -28.47 -9.06
N SER A 546 -17.09 -27.42 -8.97
CA SER A 546 -16.84 -26.13 -9.64
C SER A 546 -16.01 -25.17 -8.81
N LEU A 547 -15.95 -25.35 -7.48
CA LEU A 547 -15.11 -24.55 -6.59
C LEU A 547 -13.69 -25.11 -6.47
N PHE A 548 -13.55 -26.41 -6.52
CA PHE A 548 -12.27 -27.12 -6.51
C PHE A 548 -12.41 -28.45 -7.25
N ASN A 549 -11.55 -28.68 -8.27
CA ASN A 549 -11.56 -29.89 -9.07
C ASN A 549 -10.13 -30.43 -9.27
N LEU A 550 -9.89 -31.66 -8.91
CA LEU A 550 -8.59 -32.33 -9.06
C LEU A 550 -8.14 -32.42 -10.53
N GLU A 551 -9.09 -32.42 -11.47
CA GLU A 551 -8.78 -32.42 -12.93
C GLU A 551 -7.97 -31.17 -13.35
N TRP A 552 -8.11 -30.04 -12.63
CA TRP A 552 -7.32 -28.85 -12.91
C TRP A 552 -5.82 -29.07 -12.75
N PHE A 553 -5.43 -29.95 -11.86
CA PHE A 553 -4.03 -30.27 -11.56
C PHE A 553 -3.42 -31.28 -12.53
N VAL A 554 -4.23 -31.93 -13.37
CA VAL A 554 -3.72 -32.82 -14.44
C VAL A 554 -2.98 -32.02 -15.52
N ASN A 555 -3.51 -30.83 -15.86
CA ASN A 555 -2.81 -29.84 -16.70
C ASN A 555 -3.06 -28.42 -16.17
N PRO A 556 -2.31 -27.99 -15.16
CA PRO A 556 -2.53 -26.71 -14.48
C PRO A 556 -2.35 -25.51 -15.41
N PHE A 557 -1.57 -25.66 -16.46
CA PHE A 557 -1.29 -24.57 -17.43
C PHE A 557 -2.46 -24.32 -18.41
N ALA A 558 -3.47 -25.18 -18.43
CA ALA A 558 -4.66 -25.04 -19.31
C ALA A 558 -5.94 -24.72 -18.53
N MET A 559 -5.86 -24.51 -17.24
CA MET A 559 -7.03 -24.13 -16.44
C MET A 559 -7.59 -22.78 -16.89
N THR A 560 -8.92 -22.71 -16.99
CA THR A 560 -9.62 -21.48 -17.39
C THR A 560 -10.89 -21.30 -16.59
N LEU A 561 -11.23 -20.05 -16.32
CA LEU A 561 -12.51 -19.61 -15.74
C LEU A 561 -13.23 -18.66 -16.69
N LYS A 562 -14.54 -18.51 -16.54
CA LYS A 562 -15.30 -17.43 -17.15
C LYS A 562 -15.14 -16.19 -16.27
N THR A 563 -14.60 -15.12 -16.83
CA THR A 563 -14.48 -13.83 -16.14
C THR A 563 -15.26 -12.77 -16.90
N THR A 564 -15.75 -11.77 -16.19
CA THR A 564 -16.46 -10.64 -16.78
C THR A 564 -15.45 -9.59 -17.27
N LYS A 565 -15.46 -9.34 -18.59
CA LYS A 565 -14.66 -8.28 -19.20
C LYS A 565 -15.57 -7.48 -20.14
N ASP A 566 -15.59 -6.15 -19.98
CA ASP A 566 -16.43 -5.23 -20.77
C ASP A 566 -17.92 -5.65 -20.82
N ASN A 567 -18.45 -6.11 -19.67
CA ASN A 567 -19.81 -6.68 -19.52
C ASN A 567 -20.08 -7.98 -20.32
N GLU A 568 -19.05 -8.65 -20.81
CA GLU A 568 -19.16 -9.95 -21.49
C GLU A 568 -18.41 -11.03 -20.69
N LEU A 569 -18.96 -12.26 -20.67
CA LEU A 569 -18.29 -13.41 -20.08
C LEU A 569 -17.26 -13.97 -21.07
N VAL A 570 -16.00 -13.85 -20.74
CA VAL A 570 -14.87 -14.37 -21.53
C VAL A 570 -14.17 -15.50 -20.80
N LYS A 571 -13.67 -16.47 -21.55
CA LYS A 571 -12.86 -17.55 -21.01
C LYS A 571 -11.44 -17.05 -20.78
N THR A 572 -11.02 -16.97 -19.52
CA THR A 572 -9.72 -16.45 -19.10
C THR A 572 -8.86 -17.57 -18.51
N LYS A 573 -7.58 -17.62 -18.88
CA LYS A 573 -6.59 -18.55 -18.31
C LYS A 573 -6.36 -18.18 -16.85
N VAL A 574 -6.23 -19.19 -15.99
CA VAL A 574 -5.86 -19.02 -14.59
C VAL A 574 -4.38 -19.28 -14.41
N ASP A 575 -3.69 -18.42 -13.69
CA ASP A 575 -2.32 -18.66 -13.27
C ASP A 575 -2.30 -19.46 -11.96
N MET A 576 -2.29 -20.79 -12.11
CA MET A 576 -2.25 -21.72 -10.97
C MET A 576 -0.95 -21.63 -10.20
N VAL A 577 0.15 -21.34 -10.88
CA VAL A 577 1.49 -21.21 -10.29
C VAL A 577 1.51 -20.01 -9.35
N GLU A 578 1.14 -18.84 -9.85
CA GLU A 578 1.13 -17.62 -9.06
C GLU A 578 0.07 -17.67 -7.94
N THR A 579 -1.11 -18.26 -8.20
CA THR A 579 -2.12 -18.49 -7.17
C THR A 579 -1.55 -19.28 -5.99
N PHE A 580 -0.84 -20.37 -6.26
CA PHE A 580 -0.25 -21.21 -5.23
C PHE A 580 0.88 -20.50 -4.48
N ASN A 581 1.72 -19.74 -5.17
CA ASN A 581 2.78 -18.94 -4.53
C ASN A 581 2.22 -17.99 -3.46
N PHE A 582 1.09 -17.35 -3.75
CA PHE A 582 0.39 -16.50 -2.76
C PHE A 582 -0.23 -17.32 -1.63
N LEU A 583 -0.86 -18.46 -1.95
CA LEU A 583 -1.51 -19.32 -0.95
C LEU A 583 -0.52 -19.82 0.11
N ILE A 584 0.65 -20.27 -0.30
CA ILE A 584 1.69 -20.78 0.62
C ILE A 584 2.59 -19.67 1.19
N GLY A 585 2.42 -18.42 0.74
CA GLY A 585 3.27 -17.31 1.18
C GLY A 585 4.71 -17.42 0.71
N LEU A 586 4.94 -17.88 -0.52
CA LEU A 586 6.28 -18.05 -1.08
C LEU A 586 6.86 -16.72 -1.54
N ASN A 587 8.02 -16.35 -1.01
CA ASN A 587 8.90 -15.35 -1.58
C ASN A 587 9.69 -16.03 -2.70
N VAL A 588 9.38 -15.68 -3.92
CA VAL A 588 9.89 -16.36 -5.12
C VAL A 588 11.26 -15.81 -5.48
N ASP A 589 12.24 -16.69 -5.47
CA ASP A 589 13.60 -16.40 -5.97
C ASP A 589 13.64 -16.59 -7.48
N THR A 590 13.32 -17.77 -7.99
CA THR A 590 13.41 -18.09 -9.42
C THR A 590 12.18 -18.81 -9.93
N ILE A 591 11.85 -18.60 -11.21
CA ILE A 591 10.85 -19.35 -11.96
C ILE A 591 11.45 -19.79 -13.29
N HIS A 592 11.50 -21.09 -13.52
CA HIS A 592 12.03 -21.67 -14.77
C HIS A 592 11.02 -22.60 -15.43
N TRP A 593 10.95 -22.51 -16.76
CA TRP A 593 10.12 -23.36 -17.58
C TRP A 593 11.00 -24.34 -18.38
N HIS A 594 10.57 -25.60 -18.44
CA HIS A 594 11.32 -26.70 -19.04
C HIS A 594 10.41 -27.58 -19.90
N GLU A 595 11.03 -28.43 -20.74
CA GLU A 595 10.34 -29.43 -21.56
C GLU A 595 9.18 -28.83 -22.37
N ASP A 596 9.49 -27.80 -23.18
CA ASP A 596 8.52 -27.05 -24.00
C ASP A 596 7.32 -26.56 -23.16
N ASP A 597 7.60 -25.90 -22.03
CA ASP A 597 6.63 -25.36 -21.08
C ASP A 597 5.67 -26.39 -20.46
N ASN A 598 6.09 -27.67 -20.38
CA ASN A 598 5.31 -28.70 -19.70
C ASN A 598 5.74 -28.95 -18.23
N ILE A 599 6.85 -28.35 -17.80
CA ILE A 599 7.29 -28.30 -16.40
C ILE A 599 7.59 -26.84 -16.03
N CYS A 600 7.05 -26.37 -14.92
CA CYS A 600 7.42 -25.10 -14.30
C CYS A 600 8.00 -25.38 -12.92
N VAL A 601 9.19 -24.86 -12.68
CA VAL A 601 9.91 -24.97 -11.40
C VAL A 601 9.96 -23.61 -10.76
N VAL A 602 9.53 -23.53 -9.50
CA VAL A 602 9.60 -22.32 -8.68
C VAL A 602 10.46 -22.64 -7.46
N GLU A 603 11.49 -21.85 -7.24
CA GLU A 603 12.29 -21.90 -6.02
C GLU A 603 12.09 -20.62 -5.22
N GLY A 604 12.09 -20.73 -3.90
CA GLY A 604 11.93 -19.60 -3.01
C GLY A 604 11.91 -20.02 -1.53
N VAL A 605 11.52 -19.07 -0.69
CA VAL A 605 11.45 -19.26 0.76
C VAL A 605 10.06 -18.89 1.24
N THR A 606 9.41 -19.77 2.04
CA THR A 606 8.12 -19.44 2.65
C THR A 606 8.29 -18.33 3.68
N HIS A 607 7.41 -17.35 3.65
CA HIS A 607 7.56 -16.15 4.48
C HIS A 607 7.50 -16.45 5.98
N LYS A 608 6.59 -17.31 6.41
CA LYS A 608 6.32 -17.56 7.84
C LYS A 608 7.32 -18.55 8.49
N GLU A 609 7.61 -19.64 7.81
CA GLU A 609 8.43 -20.73 8.35
C GLU A 609 9.89 -20.64 7.90
N GLU A 610 10.19 -19.71 6.98
CA GLU A 610 11.50 -19.52 6.34
C GLU A 610 12.02 -20.82 5.68
N ASP A 611 11.10 -21.73 5.28
CA ASP A 611 11.42 -22.98 4.63
C ASP A 611 11.89 -22.75 3.19
N LYS A 612 13.09 -23.22 2.87
CA LYS A 612 13.56 -23.24 1.49
C LYS A 612 12.74 -24.25 0.69
N THR A 613 11.97 -23.76 -0.24
CA THR A 613 10.88 -24.48 -0.90
C THR A 613 11.09 -24.62 -2.38
N LEU A 614 10.87 -25.83 -2.90
CA LEU A 614 10.84 -26.18 -4.31
C LEU A 614 9.39 -26.52 -4.70
N VAL A 615 8.86 -25.86 -5.73
CA VAL A 615 7.52 -26.16 -6.27
C VAL A 615 7.65 -26.59 -7.72
N ILE A 616 7.19 -27.78 -8.02
CA ILE A 616 7.24 -28.37 -9.36
C ILE A 616 5.84 -28.59 -9.90
N TRP A 617 5.51 -27.84 -10.92
CA TRP A 617 4.29 -27.99 -11.69
C TRP A 617 4.56 -28.74 -12.99
N ARG A 618 3.71 -29.70 -13.34
CA ARG A 618 3.84 -30.45 -14.60
C ARG A 618 2.49 -30.67 -15.27
N ASN A 619 2.51 -30.78 -16.56
CA ASN A 619 1.40 -31.34 -17.34
C ASN A 619 1.45 -32.88 -17.23
N CYS A 620 0.67 -33.48 -16.32
CA CYS A 620 0.67 -34.91 -16.05
C CYS A 620 0.29 -35.80 -17.26
N LYS A 621 -0.34 -35.21 -18.29
CA LYS A 621 -0.63 -35.92 -19.55
C LYS A 621 0.59 -36.12 -20.43
N LYS A 622 1.64 -35.29 -20.26
CA LYS A 622 2.88 -35.34 -21.04
C LYS A 622 4.08 -35.80 -20.23
N ILE A 623 4.10 -35.46 -18.96
CA ILE A 623 5.17 -35.75 -18.02
C ILE A 623 4.65 -36.75 -16.99
N ASP A 624 4.87 -38.05 -17.22
CA ASP A 624 4.53 -39.11 -16.28
C ASP A 624 5.53 -39.19 -15.10
N ASN A 625 5.37 -40.16 -14.21
CA ASN A 625 6.22 -40.33 -13.02
C ASN A 625 7.67 -40.70 -13.37
N GLU A 626 7.87 -41.45 -14.45
CA GLU A 626 9.22 -41.80 -14.92
C GLU A 626 9.94 -40.60 -15.49
N ALA A 627 9.23 -39.76 -16.28
CA ALA A 627 9.75 -38.51 -16.81
C ALA A 627 10.06 -37.51 -15.69
N LEU A 628 9.21 -37.43 -14.66
CA LEU A 628 9.46 -36.61 -13.47
C LEU A 628 10.73 -37.07 -12.72
N ASN A 629 10.89 -38.38 -12.49
CA ASN A 629 12.09 -38.90 -11.82
C ASN A 629 13.36 -38.57 -12.62
N ARG A 630 13.34 -38.79 -13.94
CA ARG A 630 14.45 -38.40 -14.83
C ARG A 630 14.73 -36.89 -14.79
N PHE A 631 13.68 -36.07 -14.67
CA PHE A 631 13.84 -34.63 -14.55
C PHE A 631 14.54 -34.27 -13.24
N PHE A 632 14.18 -34.87 -12.11
CA PHE A 632 14.88 -34.68 -10.83
C PHE A 632 16.36 -35.05 -10.93
N GLU A 633 16.69 -36.19 -11.56
CA GLU A 633 18.07 -36.60 -11.79
C GLU A 633 18.83 -35.60 -12.69
N LYS A 634 18.21 -35.16 -13.78
CA LYS A 634 18.79 -34.19 -14.74
C LYS A 634 19.11 -32.81 -14.08
N MET A 635 18.27 -32.38 -13.17
CA MET A 635 18.41 -31.10 -12.46
C MET A 635 19.23 -31.23 -11.17
N ASP A 636 19.70 -32.42 -10.84
CA ASP A 636 20.40 -32.74 -9.59
C ASP A 636 19.58 -32.42 -8.33
N TYR A 637 18.25 -32.47 -8.45
CA TYR A 637 17.36 -32.32 -7.30
C TYR A 637 17.26 -33.61 -6.49
N SER A 638 17.39 -33.48 -5.18
CA SER A 638 17.25 -34.64 -4.26
C SER A 638 16.20 -34.36 -3.19
N THR A 639 15.23 -35.25 -3.10
CA THR A 639 14.25 -35.21 -2.01
C THR A 639 14.84 -35.65 -0.68
N LEU A 640 15.99 -36.35 -0.70
CA LEU A 640 16.69 -36.89 0.47
C LEU A 640 17.79 -35.96 0.99
N ALA A 641 18.29 -35.03 0.16
CA ALA A 641 19.30 -34.03 0.55
C ALA A 641 18.67 -32.87 1.33
N HIS A 642 19.50 -31.99 1.91
CA HIS A 642 19.07 -30.84 2.70
C HIS A 642 18.98 -29.53 1.90
N ASP A 643 18.98 -29.63 0.55
CA ASP A 643 18.95 -28.42 -0.31
C ASP A 643 17.63 -27.67 -0.21
N PHE A 644 16.54 -28.39 -0.01
CA PHE A 644 15.20 -27.83 0.24
C PHE A 644 14.61 -28.45 1.51
N ASP A 645 13.87 -27.66 2.26
CA ASP A 645 13.11 -28.09 3.43
C ASP A 645 11.76 -28.67 3.04
N LEU A 646 11.17 -28.17 1.96
CA LEU A 646 9.84 -28.51 1.49
C LEU A 646 9.81 -28.62 -0.04
N ILE A 647 9.12 -29.62 -0.56
CA ILE A 647 8.97 -29.85 -2.00
C ILE A 647 7.50 -30.08 -2.31
N TYR A 648 6.94 -29.26 -3.16
CA TYR A 648 5.57 -29.40 -3.66
C TYR A 648 5.57 -29.92 -5.09
N VAL A 649 4.72 -30.91 -5.37
CA VAL A 649 4.57 -31.50 -6.72
C VAL A 649 3.09 -31.75 -7.00
N ASN A 650 2.61 -31.45 -8.21
CA ASN A 650 1.25 -31.79 -8.62
C ASN A 650 1.15 -33.20 -9.22
N GLY A 651 0.02 -33.83 -8.99
CA GLY A 651 -0.29 -35.19 -9.43
C GLY A 651 0.45 -36.27 -8.63
N ASP A 652 -0.07 -37.48 -8.68
CA ASP A 652 0.57 -38.64 -8.03
C ASP A 652 2.02 -38.79 -8.48
N ASN A 653 2.93 -39.02 -7.55
CA ASN A 653 4.34 -39.16 -7.83
C ASN A 653 4.96 -40.35 -7.07
N THR A 654 6.12 -40.76 -7.53
CA THR A 654 6.91 -41.88 -6.94
C THR A 654 8.22 -41.40 -6.33
N LEU A 655 8.33 -40.09 -6.07
CA LEU A 655 9.52 -39.52 -5.46
C LEU A 655 9.74 -40.08 -4.04
N PRO A 656 10.96 -40.40 -3.65
CA PRO A 656 11.28 -40.77 -2.27
C PRO A 656 10.84 -39.66 -1.33
N ASN A 657 10.26 -40.00 -0.18
CA ASN A 657 9.77 -38.97 0.76
C ASN A 657 10.36 -39.20 2.15
N LEU A 658 10.68 -38.13 2.84
CA LEU A 658 11.15 -38.11 4.22
C LEU A 658 10.12 -37.44 5.12
N ARG A 659 10.04 -37.90 6.37
CA ARG A 659 9.33 -37.17 7.41
C ARG A 659 10.17 -36.00 7.90
N ARG A 660 9.59 -34.80 7.93
CA ARG A 660 10.21 -33.59 8.53
C ARG A 660 10.05 -33.61 10.06
N ASP A 661 8.85 -33.97 10.51
CA ASP A 661 8.47 -34.14 11.91
C ASP A 661 7.35 -35.18 12.04
N ASP A 662 6.73 -35.30 13.24
CA ASP A 662 5.69 -36.32 13.48
C ASP A 662 4.50 -36.24 12.55
N ASP A 663 4.17 -35.02 12.04
CA ASP A 663 2.95 -34.76 11.28
C ASP A 663 3.19 -34.30 9.83
N ARG A 664 4.45 -33.96 9.45
CA ARG A 664 4.72 -33.37 8.14
C ARG A 664 5.74 -34.16 7.31
N TRP A 665 5.43 -34.25 6.00
CA TRP A 665 6.30 -34.82 5.00
C TRP A 665 7.03 -33.73 4.21
N LYS A 666 8.21 -34.07 3.69
CA LYS A 666 9.00 -33.16 2.88
C LYS A 666 8.44 -32.99 1.47
N VAL A 667 7.98 -34.05 0.82
CA VAL A 667 7.28 -33.97 -0.47
C VAL A 667 5.78 -33.99 -0.21
N VAL A 668 5.10 -32.95 -0.65
CA VAL A 668 3.66 -32.70 -0.44
C VAL A 668 2.97 -32.51 -1.78
N LEU A 669 1.75 -33.04 -1.91
CA LEU A 669 0.93 -32.81 -3.08
C LEU A 669 0.38 -31.37 -3.10
N ILE A 670 0.59 -30.69 -4.21
CA ILE A 670 0.09 -29.32 -4.42
C ILE A 670 -1.42 -29.28 -4.21
N GLU A 671 -2.18 -30.24 -4.72
CA GLU A 671 -3.64 -30.30 -4.65
C GLU A 671 -4.15 -30.25 -3.21
N GLN A 672 -3.48 -30.98 -2.32
CA GLN A 672 -3.87 -31.04 -0.91
C GLN A 672 -3.66 -29.70 -0.21
N GLU A 673 -2.45 -29.13 -0.36
CA GLU A 673 -2.16 -27.85 0.25
C GLU A 673 -2.96 -26.71 -0.39
N PHE A 674 -3.15 -26.76 -1.71
CA PHE A 674 -3.97 -25.81 -2.44
C PHE A 674 -5.42 -25.80 -1.93
N GLN A 675 -6.06 -26.98 -1.81
CA GLN A 675 -7.41 -27.09 -1.29
C GLN A 675 -7.51 -26.56 0.14
N LYS A 676 -6.57 -26.96 1.00
CA LYS A 676 -6.50 -26.52 2.39
C LYS A 676 -6.47 -24.99 2.46
N ARG A 677 -5.48 -24.37 1.81
CA ARG A 677 -5.25 -22.92 1.86
C ARG A 677 -6.33 -22.09 1.15
N MET A 678 -6.94 -22.63 0.09
CA MET A 678 -7.99 -21.93 -0.65
C MET A 678 -9.27 -21.71 0.18
N PHE A 679 -9.57 -22.64 1.11
CA PHE A 679 -10.79 -22.66 1.91
C PHE A 679 -10.51 -22.51 3.43
N GLU A 680 -9.29 -22.18 3.82
CA GLU A 680 -8.97 -21.91 5.22
C GLU A 680 -9.86 -20.78 5.75
N GLU A 681 -10.64 -21.09 6.81
CA GLU A 681 -11.32 -20.11 7.65
C GLU A 681 -10.34 -19.74 8.76
N ASP A 682 -10.06 -18.45 8.95
CA ASP A 682 -9.17 -17.94 10.00
C ASP A 682 -9.80 -18.07 11.38
#